data_e2c37c2f3302412d57ba44ecacc00bec
#
_entry.id   e2c37c2f3302412d57ba44ecacc00bec
#
_cell.length_a   1.000
_cell.length_b   1.000
_cell.length_c   1.000
_cell.angle_alpha   90.00
_cell.angle_beta   90.00
_cell.angle_gamma   90.00
#
_symmetry.space_group_name_H-M   'P 1'
#
loop_
_entity.id
_entity.type
_entity.pdbx_description
1 polymer ?
#
loop_
_entity_poly.entity_id
_entity_poly.type
_entity_poly.pdbx_seq_one_letter_code
_entity_poly.pdbx_strand_id
1 'polypeptide(L)'
;MSRKTTPRETEKPQKLTRAQKKEIDAVIRKYKGDGKPRTAQATIPYEAIYPDGVCRIDRRTFSKCIAFEDISYQLAQPETRTAIFEHLCDLYNYVDASIHVQLSFLNRKVDPVQYAKSFEIAPRGDDFDDIRAEYTAILQKQLASGNNGIVKTKYLTFTIEADSLKTARARLARIGLDLLGYFKTMGCVAHVMDGQERLEVLHGIFHPDGEPFRFDWDWLAPSGLSTKDFVAPSSLCFGTAKTFGLGGKYGAVSFLQILAPELSDEMLADFLKTESGILVNLHVQAIDQTEAIKTIKRKITDLDAMKIQEQKKAVRSGYDMDILPSDLATYGEDAKKLLNKLQTRNERLFMLTFLVLNVADTKQKLGNDVFQAAGVAQKYNCSLVRLDYQQEQGLVSSLPLGINQIKIQRSLTTSNVAVFVPFVTQELFQSGAAMYYGINAKSHNMIMLDRKQARCPNGLKLGTPGSGKSMSCKSEIVSVFLTTADDIFISDPEAEYYPLVKRLHGQVIKLSPTSKDYVNPLDINLNYSEDDSPLALKSDFVLSFCELVMGGKTGLEAIERTVIDRAVKAIYRPYLANPCPENMPILSDLHQALLDQHLPEADRVAQALDLYVSGSLNVFNHKTNVDIHNRLVAFDIKELGKQLKKLGMLIIQDQIWGRVTQNRSQGRATWYFADEFHLLLKEEQTAAYSAEIWKRFRKWGGVPTGATQNVKDLLSSPEIENILENSDFITLLNQASGDRKILSERLNLSADQQKYIDNSEPGEGLLIFENVVLPFSNPIPKNTQLYKIMTTRLNEVVEL
;
A
#
# COMPACT_ATOMS: atom_id res chain seq x y z
N MET A 1 69.74 24.01 -23.60
CA MET A 1 69.71 23.01 -24.72
C MET A 1 68.37 22.34 -24.67
N SER A 2 67.46 22.76 -25.58
CA SER A 2 66.10 22.28 -25.67
C SER A 2 66.07 21.04 -26.55
N ARG A 3 65.59 19.88 -26.01
CA ARG A 3 65.31 18.70 -26.82
C ARG A 3 63.86 18.78 -27.35
N LYS A 4 63.76 18.94 -28.67
CA LYS A 4 62.57 18.82 -29.46
C LYS A 4 62.09 17.36 -29.42
N THR A 5 60.90 17.11 -28.88
CA THR A 5 60.19 15.86 -29.08
C THR A 5 59.49 15.88 -30.44
N THR A 6 59.86 14.94 -31.28
CA THR A 6 59.20 14.62 -32.58
C THR A 6 57.80 14.10 -32.36
N PRO A 7 56.79 14.48 -33.17
CA PRO A 7 55.46 13.91 -33.09
C PRO A 7 55.44 12.44 -33.59
N ARG A 8 54.76 11.57 -32.84
CA ARG A 8 54.47 10.21 -33.30
C ARG A 8 53.65 10.25 -34.59
N GLU A 9 54.13 9.62 -35.60
CA GLU A 9 53.41 9.36 -36.86
C GLU A 9 52.11 8.65 -36.54
N THR A 10 50.98 9.23 -36.88
CA THR A 10 49.65 8.59 -36.88
C THR A 10 49.67 7.54 -37.98
N GLU A 11 49.62 6.26 -37.61
CA GLU A 11 49.42 5.14 -38.54
C GLU A 11 48.17 5.42 -39.39
N LYS A 12 48.38 5.45 -40.72
CA LYS A 12 47.26 5.54 -41.69
C LYS A 12 46.38 4.33 -41.52
N PRO A 13 45.04 4.47 -41.42
CA PRO A 13 44.17 3.35 -41.29
C PRO A 13 44.39 2.32 -42.40
N GLN A 14 44.70 1.10 -42.00
CA GLN A 14 44.89 -0.03 -42.93
C GLN A 14 43.64 -0.20 -43.79
N LYS A 15 43.82 -0.14 -45.11
CA LYS A 15 42.73 -0.41 -46.08
C LYS A 15 42.24 -1.87 -45.92
N LEU A 16 40.98 -2.03 -45.55
CA LEU A 16 40.31 -3.32 -45.41
C LEU A 16 40.43 -4.12 -46.71
N THR A 17 40.86 -5.37 -46.62
CA THR A 17 40.93 -6.30 -47.76
C THR A 17 39.54 -6.60 -48.32
N ARG A 18 39.46 -7.05 -49.54
CA ARG A 18 38.19 -7.39 -50.19
C ARG A 18 37.42 -8.51 -49.45
N ALA A 19 38.14 -9.42 -48.80
CA ALA A 19 37.57 -10.50 -47.95
C ALA A 19 36.95 -9.90 -46.65
N GLN A 20 37.69 -9.03 -45.96
CA GLN A 20 37.20 -8.37 -44.75
C GLN A 20 35.99 -7.48 -45.02
N LYS A 21 35.95 -6.76 -46.17
CA LYS A 21 34.76 -6.01 -46.57
C LYS A 21 33.56 -6.91 -46.80
N LYS A 22 33.76 -8.08 -47.45
CA LYS A 22 32.69 -9.05 -47.71
C LYS A 22 32.17 -9.70 -46.43
N GLU A 23 33.03 -9.90 -45.44
CA GLU A 23 32.68 -10.40 -44.12
C GLU A 23 31.91 -9.35 -43.31
N ILE A 24 32.36 -8.08 -43.33
CA ILE A 24 31.66 -6.95 -42.74
C ILE A 24 30.29 -6.74 -43.38
N ASP A 25 30.21 -6.81 -44.72
CA ASP A 25 28.93 -6.71 -45.43
C ASP A 25 27.99 -7.90 -45.13
N ALA A 26 28.54 -9.11 -44.95
CA ALA A 26 27.74 -10.25 -44.53
C ALA A 26 27.21 -10.10 -43.11
N VAL A 27 28.03 -9.60 -42.19
CA VAL A 27 27.62 -9.26 -40.82
C VAL A 27 26.57 -8.15 -40.84
N ILE A 28 26.81 -7.08 -41.62
CA ILE A 28 25.83 -5.97 -41.75
C ILE A 28 24.50 -6.48 -42.31
N ARG A 29 24.51 -7.35 -43.35
CA ARG A 29 23.29 -7.95 -43.91
C ARG A 29 22.57 -8.84 -42.90
N LYS A 30 23.32 -9.60 -42.10
CA LYS A 30 22.76 -10.48 -41.07
C LYS A 30 22.04 -9.66 -39.95
N TYR A 31 22.58 -8.51 -39.63
CA TYR A 31 22.01 -7.65 -38.57
C TYR A 31 21.07 -6.56 -39.09
N LYS A 32 21.23 -6.02 -40.29
CA LYS A 32 20.33 -5.01 -40.90
C LYS A 32 19.16 -5.63 -41.69
N GLY A 33 19.15 -6.92 -41.91
CA GLY A 33 18.19 -7.58 -42.80
C GLY A 33 18.32 -7.15 -44.27
N ASP A 34 17.33 -7.51 -45.06
CA ASP A 34 17.30 -7.27 -46.53
C ASP A 34 17.07 -5.81 -46.93
N GLY A 35 17.07 -4.86 -45.96
CA GLY A 35 16.76 -3.45 -46.21
C GLY A 35 15.29 -3.17 -46.61
N LYS A 36 14.45 -4.19 -46.60
CA LYS A 36 12.99 -4.02 -46.82
C LYS A 36 12.34 -3.47 -45.55
N PRO A 37 11.44 -2.50 -45.64
CA PRO A 37 10.69 -2.01 -44.49
C PRO A 37 9.89 -3.18 -43.89
N ARG A 38 10.08 -3.42 -42.59
CA ARG A 38 9.30 -4.39 -41.81
C ARG A 38 8.05 -3.68 -41.25
N THR A 39 6.98 -4.42 -41.11
CA THR A 39 5.80 -3.91 -40.37
C THR A 39 6.13 -3.83 -38.87
N ALA A 40 5.40 -3.00 -38.14
CA ALA A 40 5.55 -2.91 -36.67
C ALA A 40 5.35 -4.29 -36.02
N GLN A 41 4.36 -5.09 -36.48
CA GLN A 41 4.09 -6.44 -36.02
C GLN A 41 5.30 -7.38 -36.22
N ALA A 42 6.02 -7.26 -37.33
CA ALA A 42 7.19 -8.09 -37.62
C ALA A 42 8.40 -7.76 -36.70
N THR A 43 8.43 -6.58 -36.12
CA THR A 43 9.46 -6.17 -35.13
C THR A 43 9.16 -6.71 -33.73
N ILE A 44 7.90 -7.02 -33.41
CA ILE A 44 7.53 -7.58 -32.10
C ILE A 44 8.00 -9.04 -32.00
N PRO A 45 8.86 -9.37 -31.01
CA PRO A 45 9.70 -10.59 -31.03
C PRO A 45 9.01 -11.80 -30.37
N TYR A 46 7.76 -12.11 -30.68
CA TYR A 46 7.13 -13.37 -30.27
C TYR A 46 6.31 -13.98 -31.43
N GLU A 47 6.10 -15.27 -31.40
CA GLU A 47 5.28 -15.97 -32.42
C GLU A 47 3.80 -15.99 -32.00
N ALA A 48 3.49 -16.32 -30.74
CA ALA A 48 2.13 -16.39 -30.22
C ALA A 48 2.07 -16.19 -28.70
N ILE A 49 1.00 -15.56 -28.20
CA ILE A 49 0.60 -15.56 -26.80
C ILE A 49 -0.69 -16.37 -26.70
N TYR A 50 -0.78 -17.25 -25.70
CA TYR A 50 -1.91 -18.13 -25.47
C TYR A 50 -2.76 -17.64 -24.29
N PRO A 51 -4.06 -18.04 -24.20
CA PRO A 51 -4.95 -17.61 -23.10
C PRO A 51 -4.41 -17.91 -21.70
N ASP A 52 -3.67 -19.01 -21.54
CA ASP A 52 -3.04 -19.42 -20.28
C ASP A 52 -1.76 -18.60 -19.90
N GLY A 53 -1.51 -17.52 -20.60
CA GLY A 53 -0.37 -16.63 -20.36
C GLY A 53 0.98 -17.14 -20.89
N VAL A 54 1.04 -18.31 -21.51
CA VAL A 54 2.27 -18.79 -22.17
C VAL A 54 2.53 -17.97 -23.42
N CYS A 55 3.74 -17.42 -23.54
CA CYS A 55 4.22 -16.77 -24.74
C CYS A 55 5.24 -17.67 -25.43
N ARG A 56 4.98 -17.98 -26.70
CA ARG A 56 5.95 -18.64 -27.57
C ARG A 56 6.76 -17.57 -28.30
N ILE A 57 8.04 -17.49 -27.97
CA ILE A 57 8.98 -16.52 -28.53
C ILE A 57 9.47 -17.01 -29.89
N ASP A 58 9.98 -18.23 -29.92
CA ASP A 58 10.39 -18.93 -31.09
C ASP A 58 10.03 -20.43 -30.97
N ARG A 59 10.56 -21.25 -31.85
CA ARG A 59 10.25 -22.70 -31.92
C ARG A 59 10.52 -23.45 -30.61
N ARG A 60 11.51 -23.02 -29.81
CA ARG A 60 11.96 -23.71 -28.58
C ARG A 60 11.87 -22.86 -27.31
N THR A 61 11.69 -21.57 -27.44
CA THR A 61 11.74 -20.63 -26.33
C THR A 61 10.33 -20.22 -25.93
N PHE A 62 10.00 -20.41 -24.65
CA PHE A 62 8.69 -20.10 -24.08
C PHE A 62 8.85 -19.32 -22.77
N SER A 63 7.95 -18.37 -22.53
CA SER A 63 7.96 -17.58 -21.29
C SER A 63 6.57 -17.48 -20.65
N LYS A 64 6.56 -17.26 -19.33
CA LYS A 64 5.42 -16.79 -18.54
C LYS A 64 5.81 -15.56 -17.75
N CYS A 65 4.81 -14.83 -17.29
CA CYS A 65 4.99 -13.60 -16.54
C CYS A 65 4.20 -13.65 -15.24
N ILE A 66 4.80 -13.12 -14.16
CA ILE A 66 4.17 -12.91 -12.86
C ILE A 66 4.07 -11.40 -12.66
N ALA A 67 2.89 -10.90 -12.35
CA ALA A 67 2.70 -9.56 -11.81
C ALA A 67 2.81 -9.62 -10.28
N PHE A 68 3.49 -8.65 -9.67
CA PHE A 68 3.67 -8.59 -8.23
C PHE A 68 3.57 -7.16 -7.69
N GLU A 69 3.08 -7.04 -6.46
CA GLU A 69 2.87 -5.78 -5.78
C GLU A 69 4.12 -5.32 -5.01
N ASP A 70 4.05 -4.14 -4.43
CA ASP A 70 5.09 -3.62 -3.56
C ASP A 70 4.89 -4.07 -2.11
N ILE A 71 5.97 -4.12 -1.37
CA ILE A 71 5.97 -4.27 0.09
C ILE A 71 6.76 -3.14 0.73
N SER A 72 6.48 -2.86 1.99
CA SER A 72 7.10 -1.75 2.73
C SER A 72 8.55 -2.06 3.13
N TYR A 73 9.44 -2.27 2.14
CA TYR A 73 10.84 -2.61 2.39
C TYR A 73 11.63 -1.45 3.02
N GLN A 74 11.51 -0.24 2.46
CA GLN A 74 12.32 0.91 2.92
C GLN A 74 11.99 1.38 4.33
N LEU A 75 10.75 1.17 4.78
CA LEU A 75 10.27 1.56 6.10
C LEU A 75 10.23 0.39 7.09
N ALA A 76 10.61 -0.83 6.66
CA ALA A 76 10.61 -2.01 7.51
C ALA A 76 11.72 -1.96 8.57
N GLN A 77 11.56 -2.76 9.63
CA GLN A 77 12.58 -3.01 10.64
C GLN A 77 13.83 -3.62 9.99
N PRO A 78 15.04 -3.37 10.54
CA PRO A 78 16.29 -3.93 10.00
C PRO A 78 16.26 -5.45 9.84
N GLU A 79 15.68 -6.16 10.81
CA GLU A 79 15.55 -7.61 10.81
C GLU A 79 14.62 -8.09 9.66
N THR A 80 13.52 -7.39 9.46
CA THR A 80 12.58 -7.66 8.36
C THR A 80 13.22 -7.38 7.01
N ARG A 81 13.98 -6.28 6.89
CA ARG A 81 14.73 -5.96 5.66
C ARG A 81 15.75 -7.05 5.35
N THR A 82 16.47 -7.54 6.36
CA THR A 82 17.43 -8.64 6.20
C THR A 82 16.72 -9.92 5.76
N ALA A 83 15.61 -10.28 6.38
CA ALA A 83 14.82 -11.46 6.00
C ALA A 83 14.30 -11.38 4.56
N ILE A 84 13.77 -10.23 4.14
CA ILE A 84 13.32 -10.02 2.75
C ILE A 84 14.49 -10.16 1.77
N PHE A 85 15.66 -9.60 2.12
CA PHE A 85 16.86 -9.70 1.30
C PHE A 85 17.35 -11.16 1.17
N GLU A 86 17.35 -11.92 2.26
CA GLU A 86 17.71 -13.35 2.26
C GLU A 86 16.74 -14.17 1.41
N HIS A 87 15.44 -13.95 1.53
CA HIS A 87 14.43 -14.61 0.69
C HIS A 87 14.55 -14.23 -0.80
N LEU A 88 14.98 -13.01 -1.10
CA LEU A 88 15.28 -12.60 -2.47
C LEU A 88 16.53 -13.32 -3.01
N CYS A 89 17.56 -13.52 -2.18
CA CYS A 89 18.70 -14.36 -2.51
C CYS A 89 18.27 -15.81 -2.81
N ASP A 90 17.36 -16.36 -2.01
CA ASP A 90 16.83 -17.71 -2.21
C ASP A 90 16.07 -17.82 -3.53
N LEU A 91 15.27 -16.81 -3.90
CA LEU A 91 14.58 -16.75 -5.18
C LEU A 91 15.59 -16.79 -6.34
N TYR A 92 16.67 -16.00 -6.28
CA TYR A 92 17.70 -16.03 -7.31
C TYR A 92 18.46 -17.36 -7.31
N ASN A 93 18.73 -17.95 -6.16
CA ASN A 93 19.38 -19.26 -6.06
C ASN A 93 18.50 -20.42 -6.57
N TYR A 94 17.17 -20.25 -6.64
CA TYR A 94 16.29 -21.19 -7.33
C TYR A 94 16.50 -21.17 -8.84
N VAL A 95 16.84 -20.03 -9.43
CA VAL A 95 17.04 -19.87 -10.87
C VAL A 95 18.33 -20.53 -11.32
N ASP A 96 18.26 -21.60 -12.11
CA ASP A 96 19.39 -22.28 -12.72
C ASP A 96 19.70 -21.74 -14.13
N ALA A 97 20.77 -22.26 -14.75
CA ALA A 97 21.20 -21.84 -16.09
C ALA A 97 20.17 -22.12 -17.22
N SER A 98 19.15 -22.96 -16.94
CA SER A 98 18.08 -23.28 -17.89
C SER A 98 16.89 -22.32 -17.81
N ILE A 99 16.88 -21.41 -16.84
CA ILE A 99 15.83 -20.42 -16.61
C ILE A 99 16.43 -19.02 -16.78
N HIS A 100 15.91 -18.24 -17.71
CA HIS A 100 16.24 -16.85 -17.84
C HIS A 100 15.14 -16.00 -17.15
N VAL A 101 15.54 -15.05 -16.30
CA VAL A 101 14.61 -14.18 -15.57
C VAL A 101 14.79 -12.74 -16.02
N GLN A 102 13.68 -12.05 -16.22
CA GLN A 102 13.63 -10.61 -16.47
C GLN A 102 12.70 -9.97 -15.45
N LEU A 103 13.22 -9.03 -14.67
CA LEU A 103 12.43 -8.11 -13.87
C LEU A 103 12.15 -6.86 -14.70
N SER A 104 10.90 -6.45 -14.77
CA SER A 104 10.45 -5.26 -15.50
C SER A 104 9.65 -4.34 -14.59
N PHE A 105 10.02 -3.07 -14.56
CA PHE A 105 9.40 -2.04 -13.74
C PHE A 105 8.90 -0.94 -14.67
N LEU A 106 7.60 -0.84 -14.81
CA LEU A 106 6.95 0.11 -15.72
C LEU A 106 6.30 1.24 -14.94
N ASN A 107 6.80 2.46 -15.14
CA ASN A 107 6.14 3.69 -14.73
C ASN A 107 5.40 4.25 -15.95
N ARG A 108 4.08 4.13 -15.96
CA ARG A 108 3.24 4.62 -17.06
C ARG A 108 2.46 5.84 -16.61
N LYS A 109 2.49 6.90 -17.43
CA LYS A 109 1.59 8.02 -17.24
C LYS A 109 0.17 7.60 -17.63
N VAL A 110 -0.77 7.85 -16.74
CA VAL A 110 -2.20 7.70 -17.02
C VAL A 110 -2.72 9.04 -17.54
N ASP A 111 -3.71 9.01 -18.41
CA ASP A 111 -4.41 10.23 -18.83
C ASP A 111 -5.00 10.92 -17.58
N PRO A 112 -4.54 12.13 -17.22
CA PRO A 112 -5.03 12.82 -16.04
C PRO A 112 -6.55 13.06 -16.06
N VAL A 113 -7.12 13.19 -17.25
CA VAL A 113 -8.56 13.45 -17.43
C VAL A 113 -9.39 12.19 -17.16
N GLN A 114 -8.94 11.03 -17.65
CA GLN A 114 -9.62 9.75 -17.36
C GLN A 114 -9.44 9.37 -15.90
N TYR A 115 -8.26 9.59 -15.35
CA TYR A 115 -7.95 9.31 -13.96
C TYR A 115 -8.74 10.23 -13.01
N ALA A 116 -8.85 11.53 -13.32
CA ALA A 116 -9.67 12.46 -12.56
C ALA A 116 -11.17 12.11 -12.58
N LYS A 117 -11.68 11.57 -13.69
CA LYS A 117 -13.07 11.10 -13.78
C LYS A 117 -13.38 9.94 -12.86
N SER A 118 -12.41 9.09 -12.54
CA SER A 118 -12.62 7.97 -11.61
C SER A 118 -12.87 8.41 -10.16
N PHE A 119 -12.57 9.68 -9.83
CA PHE A 119 -12.77 10.28 -8.49
C PHE A 119 -13.87 11.35 -8.50
N GLU A 120 -14.51 11.58 -9.62
CA GLU A 120 -15.59 12.54 -9.72
C GLU A 120 -16.83 12.01 -9.00
N ILE A 121 -17.27 12.74 -7.98
CA ILE A 121 -18.54 12.46 -7.35
C ILE A 121 -19.63 13.13 -8.18
N ALA A 122 -20.42 12.31 -8.87
CA ALA A 122 -21.47 12.81 -9.74
C ALA A 122 -22.51 13.65 -8.95
N PRO A 123 -22.96 14.77 -9.48
CA PRO A 123 -24.05 15.55 -8.88
C PRO A 123 -25.33 14.71 -8.81
N ARG A 124 -26.10 14.89 -7.75
CA ARG A 124 -27.36 14.14 -7.51
C ARG A 124 -28.60 15.04 -7.59
N GLY A 125 -28.42 16.35 -7.79
CA GLY A 125 -29.52 17.34 -7.83
C GLY A 125 -30.07 17.68 -6.45
N ASP A 126 -29.29 17.48 -5.39
CA ASP A 126 -29.63 17.79 -4.00
C ASP A 126 -28.82 18.98 -3.45
N ASP A 127 -29.11 19.42 -2.23
CA ASP A 127 -28.48 20.56 -1.56
C ASP A 127 -26.97 20.38 -1.24
N PHE A 128 -26.38 19.25 -1.65
CA PHE A 128 -24.97 18.91 -1.37
C PHE A 128 -24.09 18.90 -2.62
N ASP A 129 -24.62 19.29 -3.78
CA ASP A 129 -23.85 19.28 -5.02
C ASP A 129 -22.69 20.28 -5.03
N ASP A 130 -22.82 21.38 -4.32
CA ASP A 130 -21.74 22.34 -4.10
C ASP A 130 -20.58 21.72 -3.30
N ILE A 131 -20.89 20.94 -2.25
CA ILE A 131 -19.88 20.22 -1.46
C ILE A 131 -19.24 19.11 -2.29
N ARG A 132 -20.02 18.38 -3.11
CA ARG A 132 -19.46 17.36 -4.02
C ARG A 132 -18.50 17.98 -5.04
N ALA A 133 -18.88 19.11 -5.61
CA ALA A 133 -18.03 19.84 -6.53
C ALA A 133 -16.74 20.35 -5.88
N GLU A 134 -16.84 20.93 -4.65
CA GLU A 134 -15.66 21.39 -3.91
C GLU A 134 -14.76 20.21 -3.51
N TYR A 135 -15.32 19.09 -3.02
CA TYR A 135 -14.56 17.90 -2.66
C TYR A 135 -13.86 17.31 -3.89
N THR A 136 -14.57 17.18 -5.02
CA THR A 136 -13.99 16.74 -6.29
C THR A 136 -12.85 17.67 -6.75
N ALA A 137 -13.01 18.98 -6.62
CA ALA A 137 -11.97 19.96 -6.96
C ALA A 137 -10.72 19.82 -6.05
N ILE A 138 -10.92 19.53 -4.75
CA ILE A 138 -9.81 19.22 -3.83
C ILE A 138 -9.07 17.98 -4.29
N LEU A 139 -9.79 16.89 -4.59
CA LEU A 139 -9.18 15.64 -5.07
C LEU A 139 -8.41 15.85 -6.39
N GLN A 140 -8.98 16.58 -7.34
CA GLN A 140 -8.33 16.92 -8.61
C GLN A 140 -7.06 17.76 -8.40
N LYS A 141 -7.09 18.72 -7.47
CA LYS A 141 -5.92 19.51 -7.11
C LYS A 141 -4.83 18.67 -6.46
N GLN A 142 -5.20 17.78 -5.55
CA GLN A 142 -4.26 16.84 -4.93
C GLN A 142 -3.65 15.88 -5.98
N LEU A 143 -4.47 15.43 -6.92
CA LEU A 143 -4.03 14.65 -8.06
C LEU A 143 -2.99 15.40 -8.90
N ALA A 144 -3.24 16.66 -9.19
CA ALA A 144 -2.36 17.49 -10.01
C ALA A 144 -1.05 17.90 -9.30
N SER A 145 -1.06 18.01 -7.97
CA SER A 145 0.11 18.38 -7.17
C SER A 145 1.03 17.20 -6.81
N GLY A 146 0.54 15.96 -6.95
CA GLY A 146 1.31 14.75 -6.68
C GLY A 146 1.80 14.05 -7.95
N ASN A 147 2.53 12.93 -7.78
CA ASN A 147 2.94 12.04 -8.88
C ASN A 147 1.79 11.17 -9.41
N ASN A 148 0.57 11.55 -9.17
CA ASN A 148 -0.65 10.77 -9.31
C ASN A 148 -1.07 10.43 -10.76
N GLY A 149 -0.28 10.83 -11.73
CA GLY A 149 -0.45 10.37 -13.11
C GLY A 149 0.44 9.19 -13.48
N ILE A 150 1.16 8.59 -12.51
CA ILE A 150 2.10 7.50 -12.79
C ILE A 150 1.66 6.24 -12.06
N VAL A 151 1.16 5.28 -12.83
CA VAL A 151 0.92 3.92 -12.33
C VAL A 151 2.22 3.12 -12.44
N LYS A 152 2.65 2.55 -11.32
CA LYS A 152 3.86 1.72 -11.22
C LYS A 152 3.45 0.25 -11.20
N THR A 153 3.91 -0.50 -12.17
CA THR A 153 3.64 -1.95 -12.25
C THR A 153 4.94 -2.73 -12.34
N LYS A 154 4.94 -3.92 -11.79
CA LYS A 154 6.13 -4.75 -11.64
C LYS A 154 5.85 -6.16 -12.16
N TYR A 155 6.79 -6.67 -12.94
CA TYR A 155 6.67 -7.95 -13.58
C TYR A 155 7.95 -8.77 -13.43
N LEU A 156 7.79 -10.06 -13.22
CA LEU A 156 8.85 -11.06 -13.32
C LEU A 156 8.50 -12.01 -14.46
N THR A 157 9.24 -11.92 -15.56
CA THR A 157 9.12 -12.83 -16.70
C THR A 157 10.20 -13.88 -16.59
N PHE A 158 9.82 -15.15 -16.73
CA PHE A 158 10.75 -16.28 -16.74
C PHE A 158 10.58 -17.07 -18.01
N THR A 159 11.72 -17.45 -18.57
CA THR A 159 11.84 -18.06 -19.91
C THR A 159 12.60 -19.37 -19.81
N ILE A 160 12.14 -20.37 -20.57
CA ILE A 160 12.77 -21.68 -20.68
C ILE A 160 12.85 -22.15 -22.13
N GLU A 161 13.75 -23.08 -22.39
CA GLU A 161 13.74 -23.84 -23.64
C GLU A 161 13.01 -25.17 -23.48
N ALA A 162 12.18 -25.54 -24.44
CA ALA A 162 11.44 -26.80 -24.49
C ALA A 162 11.19 -27.24 -25.93
N ASP A 163 11.11 -28.56 -26.15
CA ASP A 163 10.90 -29.11 -27.48
C ASP A 163 9.45 -29.04 -27.97
N SER A 164 8.49 -28.83 -27.07
CA SER A 164 7.06 -28.72 -27.41
C SER A 164 6.31 -27.76 -26.44
N LEU A 165 5.21 -27.19 -26.94
CA LEU A 165 4.33 -26.36 -26.15
C LEU A 165 3.76 -27.11 -24.92
N LYS A 166 3.45 -28.42 -25.07
CA LYS A 166 2.93 -29.23 -23.96
C LYS A 166 3.94 -29.35 -22.82
N THR A 167 5.19 -29.64 -23.15
CA THR A 167 6.30 -29.74 -22.18
C THR A 167 6.58 -28.37 -21.54
N ALA A 168 6.57 -27.31 -22.37
CA ALA A 168 6.75 -25.93 -21.88
C ALA A 168 5.69 -25.53 -20.87
N ARG A 169 4.41 -25.80 -21.14
CA ARG A 169 3.28 -25.49 -20.23
C ARG A 169 3.47 -26.14 -18.86
N ALA A 170 3.75 -27.44 -18.83
CA ALA A 170 3.93 -28.16 -17.57
C ALA A 170 5.11 -27.62 -16.75
N ARG A 171 6.26 -27.35 -17.41
CA ARG A 171 7.45 -26.85 -16.75
C ARG A 171 7.26 -25.39 -16.27
N LEU A 172 6.69 -24.51 -17.09
CA LEU A 172 6.42 -23.13 -16.74
C LEU A 172 5.37 -23.02 -15.61
N ALA A 173 4.36 -23.88 -15.58
CA ALA A 173 3.38 -23.90 -14.50
C ALA A 173 4.04 -24.25 -13.16
N ARG A 174 4.94 -25.25 -13.13
CA ARG A 174 5.68 -25.61 -11.92
C ARG A 174 6.59 -24.48 -11.45
N ILE A 175 7.42 -23.92 -12.33
CA ILE A 175 8.30 -22.80 -11.99
C ILE A 175 7.48 -21.61 -11.48
N GLY A 176 6.33 -21.32 -12.11
CA GLY A 176 5.45 -20.24 -11.66
C GLY A 176 4.93 -20.44 -10.25
N LEU A 177 4.53 -21.65 -9.87
CA LEU A 177 4.10 -21.95 -8.50
C LEU A 177 5.25 -21.82 -7.49
N ASP A 178 6.44 -22.30 -7.83
CA ASP A 178 7.61 -22.19 -6.98
C ASP A 178 7.98 -20.70 -6.74
N LEU A 179 7.99 -19.90 -7.81
CA LEU A 179 8.26 -18.45 -7.72
C LEU A 179 7.19 -17.71 -6.90
N LEU A 180 5.90 -18.04 -7.05
CA LEU A 180 4.83 -17.49 -6.21
C LEU A 180 5.03 -17.83 -4.73
N GLY A 181 5.56 -19.02 -4.43
CA GLY A 181 5.95 -19.42 -3.09
C GLY A 181 6.97 -18.46 -2.47
N TYR A 182 8.03 -18.09 -3.20
CA TYR A 182 9.01 -17.11 -2.73
C TYR A 182 8.42 -15.73 -2.51
N PHE A 183 7.57 -15.23 -3.42
CA PHE A 183 6.87 -13.95 -3.21
C PHE A 183 6.00 -13.98 -1.96
N LYS A 184 5.25 -15.06 -1.76
CA LYS A 184 4.43 -15.26 -0.55
C LYS A 184 5.25 -15.25 0.73
N THR A 185 6.43 -15.87 0.74
CA THR A 185 7.32 -15.88 1.90
C THR A 185 7.85 -14.48 2.23
N MET A 186 8.09 -13.65 1.22
CA MET A 186 8.45 -12.24 1.38
C MET A 186 7.25 -11.35 1.81
N GLY A 187 6.03 -11.89 1.88
CA GLY A 187 4.82 -11.11 2.16
C GLY A 187 4.31 -10.30 0.97
N CYS A 188 4.77 -10.61 -0.24
CA CYS A 188 4.40 -9.92 -1.46
C CYS A 188 3.22 -10.62 -2.14
N VAL A 189 2.18 -9.87 -2.51
CA VAL A 189 1.06 -10.36 -3.33
C VAL A 189 1.54 -10.47 -4.77
N ALA A 190 1.36 -11.64 -5.37
CA ALA A 190 1.77 -11.91 -6.74
C ALA A 190 0.84 -12.93 -7.41
N HIS A 191 0.66 -12.82 -8.72
CA HIS A 191 -0.11 -13.78 -9.51
C HIS A 191 0.54 -14.03 -10.87
N VAL A 192 0.31 -15.22 -11.42
CA VAL A 192 0.72 -15.53 -12.78
C VAL A 192 -0.26 -14.90 -13.76
N MET A 193 0.25 -14.06 -14.64
CA MET A 193 -0.55 -13.35 -15.62
C MET A 193 -1.12 -14.32 -16.67
N ASP A 194 -2.35 -14.08 -17.05
CA ASP A 194 -2.97 -14.72 -18.21
C ASP A 194 -2.54 -14.05 -19.54
N GLY A 195 -3.07 -14.53 -20.66
CA GLY A 195 -2.70 -14.02 -21.98
C GLY A 195 -3.24 -12.62 -22.24
N GLN A 196 -4.41 -12.29 -21.73
CA GLN A 196 -5.04 -10.97 -21.90
C GLN A 196 -4.29 -9.90 -21.11
N GLU A 197 -3.94 -10.17 -19.86
CA GLU A 197 -3.12 -9.28 -19.02
C GLU A 197 -1.75 -9.01 -19.67
N ARG A 198 -1.10 -10.04 -20.23
CA ARG A 198 0.18 -9.84 -20.93
C ARG A 198 0.05 -8.99 -22.18
N LEU A 199 -1.03 -9.16 -22.95
CA LEU A 199 -1.29 -8.34 -24.14
C LEU A 199 -1.59 -6.88 -23.75
N GLU A 200 -2.32 -6.66 -22.67
CA GLU A 200 -2.61 -5.32 -22.14
C GLU A 200 -1.33 -4.59 -21.73
N VAL A 201 -0.41 -5.27 -21.05
CA VAL A 201 0.89 -4.70 -20.69
C VAL A 201 1.70 -4.32 -21.93
N LEU A 202 1.78 -5.21 -22.92
CA LEU A 202 2.48 -4.92 -24.18
C LEU A 202 1.85 -3.75 -24.93
N HIS A 203 0.51 -3.73 -25.02
CA HIS A 203 -0.23 -2.63 -25.61
C HIS A 203 0.10 -1.32 -24.89
N GLY A 204 0.07 -1.28 -23.56
CA GLY A 204 0.39 -0.10 -22.78
C GLY A 204 1.83 0.42 -22.95
N ILE A 205 2.80 -0.47 -23.24
CA ILE A 205 4.18 -0.06 -23.57
C ILE A 205 4.24 0.55 -24.98
N PHE A 206 3.52 0.00 -25.95
CA PHE A 206 3.51 0.48 -27.31
C PHE A 206 2.60 1.67 -27.56
N HIS A 207 1.59 1.89 -26.67
CA HIS A 207 0.63 3.01 -26.73
C HIS A 207 0.72 3.85 -25.44
N PRO A 208 1.82 4.58 -25.25
CA PRO A 208 2.07 5.34 -24.02
C PRO A 208 1.14 6.56 -23.84
N ASP A 209 0.26 6.84 -24.80
CA ASP A 209 -0.80 7.85 -24.72
C ASP A 209 -2.04 7.40 -23.92
N GLY A 210 -2.06 6.14 -23.47
CA GLY A 210 -3.17 5.59 -22.69
C GLY A 210 -4.35 5.14 -23.54
N GLU A 211 -4.14 4.85 -24.84
CA GLU A 211 -5.16 4.26 -25.69
C GLU A 211 -5.76 3.01 -25.05
N PRO A 212 -7.08 2.90 -24.93
CA PRO A 212 -7.70 1.76 -24.26
C PRO A 212 -7.48 0.46 -25.04
N PHE A 213 -7.01 -0.57 -24.36
CA PHE A 213 -6.84 -1.90 -24.92
C PHE A 213 -8.21 -2.55 -25.15
N ARG A 214 -8.48 -2.98 -26.38
CA ARG A 214 -9.70 -3.69 -26.76
C ARG A 214 -9.30 -4.98 -27.45
N PHE A 215 -9.54 -6.10 -26.79
CA PHE A 215 -9.18 -7.42 -27.30
C PHE A 215 -10.14 -8.48 -26.75
N ASP A 216 -10.49 -9.42 -27.60
CA ASP A 216 -11.22 -10.64 -27.24
C ASP A 216 -10.62 -11.81 -28.01
N TRP A 217 -10.43 -12.95 -27.35
CA TRP A 217 -9.89 -14.17 -27.95
C TRP A 217 -10.75 -14.67 -29.12
N ASP A 218 -12.06 -14.46 -29.06
CA ASP A 218 -13.01 -14.90 -30.07
C ASP A 218 -12.87 -14.11 -31.39
N TRP A 219 -12.18 -12.99 -31.39
CA TRP A 219 -11.95 -12.19 -32.59
C TRP A 219 -10.83 -12.75 -33.48
N LEU A 220 -9.90 -13.54 -32.95
CA LEU A 220 -8.73 -14.01 -33.71
C LEU A 220 -9.12 -14.96 -34.85
N ALA A 221 -9.93 -15.97 -34.58
CA ALA A 221 -10.25 -16.98 -35.59
C ALA A 221 -11.09 -16.42 -36.77
N PRO A 222 -12.14 -15.59 -36.55
CA PRO A 222 -12.91 -15.02 -37.67
C PRO A 222 -12.18 -13.95 -38.44
N SER A 223 -11.30 -13.15 -37.79
CA SER A 223 -10.61 -12.02 -38.42
C SER A 223 -9.35 -12.44 -39.19
N GLY A 224 -8.77 -13.58 -38.85
CA GLY A 224 -7.46 -13.99 -39.37
C GLY A 224 -6.29 -13.13 -38.84
N LEU A 225 -6.55 -12.28 -37.84
CA LEU A 225 -5.54 -11.45 -37.16
C LEU A 225 -4.77 -12.27 -36.13
N SER A 226 -3.59 -11.81 -35.80
CA SER A 226 -2.78 -12.34 -34.70
C SER A 226 -2.87 -11.42 -33.49
N THR A 227 -2.47 -11.90 -32.30
CA THR A 227 -2.37 -11.07 -31.09
C THR A 227 -1.48 -9.85 -31.28
N LYS A 228 -0.51 -9.90 -32.22
CA LYS A 228 0.38 -8.76 -32.52
C LYS A 228 -0.36 -7.57 -33.14
N ASP A 229 -1.44 -7.82 -33.87
CA ASP A 229 -2.20 -6.77 -34.54
C ASP A 229 -2.94 -5.88 -33.52
N PHE A 230 -3.23 -6.41 -32.34
CA PHE A 230 -3.88 -5.67 -31.24
C PHE A 230 -2.92 -4.93 -30.33
N VAL A 231 -1.63 -5.27 -30.32
CA VAL A 231 -0.63 -4.61 -29.48
C VAL A 231 0.35 -3.73 -30.26
N ALA A 232 0.44 -3.91 -31.59
CA ALA A 232 1.41 -3.19 -32.39
C ALA A 232 1.12 -1.69 -32.45
N PRO A 233 2.14 -0.83 -32.31
CA PRO A 233 1.96 0.62 -32.51
C PRO A 233 1.73 0.94 -33.98
N SER A 234 1.19 2.11 -34.25
CA SER A 234 0.95 2.60 -35.60
C SER A 234 2.21 2.69 -36.45
N SER A 235 3.36 2.94 -35.82
CA SER A 235 4.68 2.96 -36.48
C SER A 235 5.83 2.70 -35.53
N LEU A 236 6.89 2.03 -36.04
CA LEU A 236 8.19 1.90 -35.38
C LEU A 236 9.27 2.35 -36.37
N CYS A 237 10.14 3.28 -35.96
CA CYS A 237 11.18 3.84 -36.81
C CYS A 237 12.53 3.89 -36.08
N PHE A 238 13.53 3.18 -36.59
CA PHE A 238 14.90 3.14 -36.09
C PHE A 238 15.87 3.91 -37.01
N GLY A 239 15.44 5.05 -37.50
CA GLY A 239 16.21 5.86 -38.47
C GLY A 239 17.43 6.58 -37.91
N THR A 240 17.58 6.67 -36.57
CA THR A 240 18.72 7.34 -35.93
C THR A 240 19.51 6.39 -35.05
N ALA A 241 20.82 6.71 -34.83
CA ALA A 241 21.70 5.89 -34.02
C ALA A 241 21.29 5.86 -32.53
N LYS A 242 20.71 6.95 -32.02
CA LYS A 242 20.53 7.23 -30.58
C LYS A 242 19.12 7.17 -30.08
N THR A 243 18.12 7.20 -30.96
CA THR A 243 16.69 7.25 -30.63
C THR A 243 15.88 6.51 -31.66
N PHE A 244 14.68 6.11 -31.29
CA PHE A 244 13.69 5.54 -32.21
C PHE A 244 12.35 6.28 -32.11
N GLY A 245 11.52 6.14 -33.13
CA GLY A 245 10.14 6.61 -33.14
C GLY A 245 9.18 5.48 -32.74
N LEU A 246 8.22 5.78 -31.88
CA LEU A 246 7.17 4.88 -31.41
C LEU A 246 5.83 5.61 -31.55
N GLY A 247 5.06 5.28 -32.58
CA GLY A 247 3.87 6.06 -32.92
C GLY A 247 4.24 7.53 -33.17
N GLY A 248 3.59 8.44 -32.47
CA GLY A 248 3.90 9.87 -32.49
C GLY A 248 5.02 10.30 -31.52
N LYS A 249 5.64 9.38 -30.76
CA LYS A 249 6.61 9.65 -29.69
C LYS A 249 8.03 9.25 -30.03
N TYR A 250 8.97 9.67 -29.18
CA TYR A 250 10.39 9.35 -29.28
C TYR A 250 10.81 8.47 -28.11
N GLY A 251 11.58 7.41 -28.39
CA GLY A 251 12.14 6.51 -27.41
C GLY A 251 13.65 6.44 -27.47
N ALA A 252 14.27 6.10 -26.34
CA ALA A 252 15.69 5.80 -26.23
C ALA A 252 15.93 4.72 -25.19
N VAL A 253 16.77 3.75 -25.50
CA VAL A 253 17.21 2.73 -24.54
C VAL A 253 18.66 2.99 -24.17
N SER A 254 18.94 2.92 -22.87
CA SER A 254 20.27 3.02 -22.28
C SER A 254 20.55 1.79 -21.43
N PHE A 255 21.82 1.42 -21.26
CA PHE A 255 22.23 0.38 -20.33
C PHE A 255 23.02 0.96 -19.18
N LEU A 256 22.91 0.34 -18.00
CA LEU A 256 23.67 0.72 -16.83
C LEU A 256 25.05 0.07 -16.83
N GLN A 257 26.09 0.89 -16.87
CA GLN A 257 27.47 0.45 -16.66
C GLN A 257 27.78 0.60 -15.17
N ILE A 258 27.94 -0.51 -14.48
CA ILE A 258 28.27 -0.57 -13.06
C ILE A 258 29.77 -0.41 -12.90
N LEU A 259 30.20 0.72 -12.35
CA LEU A 259 31.60 1.04 -12.08
C LEU A 259 31.91 0.93 -10.58
N ALA A 260 30.86 1.01 -9.74
CA ALA A 260 30.96 0.94 -8.30
C ALA A 260 31.48 -0.43 -7.83
N PRO A 261 32.35 -0.46 -6.82
CA PRO A 261 32.78 -1.70 -6.16
C PRO A 261 31.65 -2.32 -5.32
N GLU A 262 30.80 -1.48 -4.73
CA GLU A 262 29.65 -1.86 -3.94
C GLU A 262 28.39 -1.19 -4.48
N LEU A 263 27.27 -1.88 -4.43
CA LEU A 263 25.97 -1.40 -4.89
C LEU A 263 25.08 -1.07 -3.68
N SER A 264 24.18 -0.10 -3.85
CA SER A 264 23.18 0.27 -2.85
C SER A 264 21.80 -0.25 -3.26
N ASP A 265 21.04 -0.72 -2.27
CA ASP A 265 19.64 -1.17 -2.43
C ASP A 265 18.66 -0.02 -2.73
N GLU A 266 19.10 1.23 -2.57
CA GLU A 266 18.31 2.41 -2.93
C GLU A 266 18.35 2.77 -4.41
N MET A 267 19.33 2.27 -5.17
CA MET A 267 19.53 2.69 -6.57
C MET A 267 18.34 2.40 -7.46
N LEU A 268 17.80 1.19 -7.42
CA LEU A 268 16.60 0.84 -8.20
C LEU A 268 15.39 1.69 -7.79
N ALA A 269 15.22 1.92 -6.50
CA ALA A 269 14.16 2.76 -5.97
C ALA A 269 14.24 4.20 -6.51
N ASP A 270 15.43 4.78 -6.59
CA ASP A 270 15.62 6.13 -7.11
C ASP A 270 15.33 6.24 -8.61
N PHE A 271 15.63 5.21 -9.40
CA PHE A 271 15.17 5.15 -10.80
C PHE A 271 13.65 5.16 -10.90
N LEU A 272 12.96 4.42 -10.04
CA LEU A 272 11.51 4.29 -10.05
C LEU A 272 10.77 5.50 -9.45
N LYS A 273 11.47 6.39 -8.74
CA LYS A 273 10.93 7.67 -8.25
C LYS A 273 10.87 8.75 -9.33
N THR A 274 11.51 8.55 -10.48
CA THR A 274 11.48 9.55 -11.57
C THR A 274 10.06 9.78 -12.07
N GLU A 275 9.72 11.06 -12.30
CA GLU A 275 8.37 11.49 -12.74
C GLU A 275 8.13 11.31 -14.24
N SER A 276 9.04 10.67 -14.95
CA SER A 276 8.93 10.37 -16.37
C SER A 276 8.36 8.97 -16.64
N GLY A 277 7.80 8.76 -17.81
CA GLY A 277 7.50 7.43 -18.32
C GLY A 277 8.81 6.65 -18.51
N ILE A 278 9.06 5.68 -17.67
CA ILE A 278 10.30 4.88 -17.69
C ILE A 278 9.96 3.39 -17.57
N LEU A 279 10.69 2.57 -18.31
CA LEU A 279 10.66 1.11 -18.16
C LEU A 279 12.06 0.63 -17.85
N VAL A 280 12.26 0.16 -16.63
CA VAL A 280 13.53 -0.40 -16.16
C VAL A 280 13.46 -1.91 -16.25
N ASN A 281 14.49 -2.54 -16.82
CA ASN A 281 14.56 -3.99 -16.99
C ASN A 281 15.89 -4.54 -16.50
N LEU A 282 15.81 -5.61 -15.72
CA LEU A 282 16.94 -6.39 -15.25
C LEU A 282 16.84 -7.80 -15.84
N HIS A 283 17.73 -8.13 -16.75
CA HIS A 283 17.88 -9.50 -17.22
C HIS A 283 18.90 -10.22 -16.38
N VAL A 284 18.50 -11.31 -15.76
CA VAL A 284 19.31 -12.12 -14.86
C VAL A 284 19.37 -13.54 -15.40
N GLN A 285 20.58 -14.02 -15.71
CA GLN A 285 20.81 -15.37 -16.19
C GLN A 285 21.88 -16.03 -15.34
N ALA A 286 21.54 -17.16 -14.72
CA ALA A 286 22.51 -17.93 -13.95
C ALA A 286 23.55 -18.59 -14.88
N ILE A 287 24.79 -18.62 -14.44
CA ILE A 287 25.85 -19.41 -15.05
C ILE A 287 25.90 -20.77 -14.34
N ASP A 288 26.14 -21.85 -15.09
CA ASP A 288 26.33 -23.15 -14.46
C ASP A 288 27.44 -23.08 -13.40
N GLN A 289 27.18 -23.62 -12.22
CA GLN A 289 28.07 -23.50 -11.07
C GLN A 289 29.44 -24.11 -11.34
N THR A 290 29.49 -25.24 -12.06
CA THR A 290 30.74 -25.91 -12.40
C THR A 290 31.56 -25.07 -13.37
N GLU A 291 30.90 -24.48 -14.37
CA GLU A 291 31.52 -23.61 -15.36
C GLU A 291 31.99 -22.28 -14.71
N ALA A 292 31.21 -21.69 -13.82
CA ALA A 292 31.58 -20.49 -13.08
C ALA A 292 32.86 -20.73 -12.27
N ILE A 293 32.90 -21.80 -11.46
CA ILE A 293 34.07 -22.17 -10.66
C ILE A 293 35.29 -22.41 -11.53
N LYS A 294 35.14 -23.15 -12.64
CA LYS A 294 36.22 -23.42 -13.59
C LYS A 294 36.77 -22.14 -14.22
N THR A 295 35.90 -21.21 -14.59
CA THR A 295 36.29 -19.94 -15.20
C THR A 295 37.06 -19.07 -14.20
N ILE A 296 36.61 -19.00 -12.92
CA ILE A 296 37.32 -18.22 -11.91
C ILE A 296 38.66 -18.84 -11.54
N LYS A 297 38.74 -20.19 -11.43
CA LYS A 297 40.04 -20.88 -11.22
C LYS A 297 41.02 -20.57 -12.31
N ARG A 298 40.56 -20.58 -13.60
CA ARG A 298 41.43 -20.21 -14.72
C ARG A 298 41.92 -18.78 -14.61
N LYS A 299 41.02 -17.80 -14.29
CA LYS A 299 41.41 -16.41 -14.08
C LYS A 299 42.40 -16.23 -12.94
N ILE A 300 42.25 -16.96 -11.83
CA ILE A 300 43.23 -16.95 -10.74
C ILE A 300 44.57 -17.45 -11.22
N THR A 301 44.61 -18.54 -11.98
CA THR A 301 45.87 -19.07 -12.57
C THR A 301 46.54 -18.05 -13.50
N ASP A 302 45.73 -17.36 -14.34
CA ASP A 302 46.24 -16.33 -15.26
C ASP A 302 46.80 -15.12 -14.48
N LEU A 303 46.13 -14.68 -13.42
CA LEU A 303 46.57 -13.60 -12.54
C LEU A 303 47.86 -13.99 -11.77
N ASP A 304 47.94 -15.21 -11.26
CA ASP A 304 49.15 -15.71 -10.59
C ASP A 304 50.32 -15.81 -11.60
N ALA A 305 50.06 -16.22 -12.87
CA ALA A 305 51.08 -16.21 -13.92
C ALA A 305 51.57 -14.78 -14.26
N MET A 306 50.62 -13.81 -14.34
CA MET A 306 50.98 -12.41 -14.53
C MET A 306 51.80 -11.86 -13.33
N LYS A 307 51.42 -12.22 -12.10
CA LYS A 307 52.18 -11.85 -10.89
C LYS A 307 53.63 -12.34 -10.96
N ILE A 308 53.82 -13.61 -11.34
CA ILE A 308 55.16 -14.19 -11.51
C ILE A 308 55.96 -13.45 -12.61
N GLN A 309 55.31 -13.07 -13.72
CA GLN A 309 55.98 -12.30 -14.78
C GLN A 309 56.42 -10.91 -14.33
N GLU A 310 55.58 -10.18 -13.59
CA GLU A 310 55.91 -8.85 -13.05
C GLU A 310 57.00 -8.96 -11.97
N GLN A 311 56.99 -9.98 -11.11
CA GLN A 311 58.05 -10.26 -10.17
C GLN A 311 59.39 -10.52 -10.87
N LYS A 312 59.38 -11.32 -11.95
CA LYS A 312 60.61 -11.54 -12.77
C LYS A 312 61.11 -10.25 -13.44
N LYS A 313 60.22 -9.37 -13.86
CA LYS A 313 60.60 -8.06 -14.39
C LYS A 313 61.22 -7.16 -13.34
N ALA A 314 60.61 -7.08 -12.13
CA ALA A 314 61.11 -6.30 -11.01
C ALA A 314 62.54 -6.70 -10.66
N VAL A 315 62.79 -8.01 -10.48
CA VAL A 315 64.12 -8.56 -10.19
C VAL A 315 65.15 -8.22 -11.31
N ARG A 316 64.76 -8.35 -12.58
CA ARG A 316 65.63 -7.96 -13.71
C ARG A 316 65.96 -6.46 -13.75
N SER A 317 65.03 -5.64 -13.20
CA SER A 317 65.22 -4.19 -13.15
C SER A 317 65.83 -3.70 -11.82
N GLY A 318 66.26 -4.61 -10.94
CA GLY A 318 66.91 -4.28 -9.65
C GLY A 318 65.96 -3.80 -8.56
N TYR A 319 64.63 -4.02 -8.72
CA TYR A 319 63.63 -3.71 -7.72
C TYR A 319 63.30 -4.96 -6.87
N ASP A 320 62.71 -4.70 -5.68
CA ASP A 320 62.29 -5.76 -4.78
C ASP A 320 61.11 -6.56 -5.39
N MET A 321 61.12 -7.90 -5.17
CA MET A 321 60.08 -8.83 -5.65
C MET A 321 58.68 -8.55 -5.05
N ASP A 322 58.61 -7.82 -3.96
CA ASP A 322 57.34 -7.46 -3.29
C ASP A 322 56.67 -6.19 -3.90
N ILE A 323 57.37 -5.48 -4.79
CA ILE A 323 56.82 -4.34 -5.53
C ILE A 323 55.99 -4.86 -6.70
N LEU A 324 54.75 -5.14 -6.43
CA LEU A 324 53.75 -5.53 -7.43
C LEU A 324 52.86 -4.32 -7.78
N PRO A 325 52.35 -4.22 -9.01
CA PRO A 325 51.27 -3.30 -9.30
C PRO A 325 50.09 -3.57 -8.34
N SER A 326 49.65 -2.53 -7.63
CA SER A 326 48.58 -2.62 -6.64
C SER A 326 47.33 -3.34 -7.18
N ASP A 327 46.98 -3.05 -8.44
CA ASP A 327 45.82 -3.60 -9.12
C ASP A 327 45.91 -5.12 -9.26
N LEU A 328 47.11 -5.67 -9.57
CA LEU A 328 47.28 -7.12 -9.75
C LEU A 328 47.16 -7.88 -8.45
N ALA A 329 47.61 -7.32 -7.34
CA ALA A 329 47.48 -7.91 -6.00
C ALA A 329 46.02 -7.93 -5.59
N THR A 330 45.31 -6.79 -5.72
CA THR A 330 43.89 -6.64 -5.37
C THR A 330 43.00 -7.58 -6.18
N TYR A 331 43.16 -7.63 -7.51
CA TYR A 331 42.39 -8.54 -8.37
C TYR A 331 42.59 -10.02 -8.04
N GLY A 332 43.82 -10.40 -7.65
CA GLY A 332 44.14 -11.78 -7.24
C GLY A 332 43.43 -12.17 -5.93
N GLU A 333 43.40 -11.28 -4.95
CA GLU A 333 42.67 -11.49 -3.69
C GLU A 333 41.15 -11.51 -3.89
N ASP A 334 40.63 -10.62 -4.70
CA ASP A 334 39.17 -10.54 -4.94
C ASP A 334 38.70 -11.80 -5.71
N ALA A 335 39.49 -12.29 -6.67
CA ALA A 335 39.16 -13.51 -7.36
C ALA A 335 39.16 -14.73 -6.43
N LYS A 336 40.08 -14.79 -5.46
CA LYS A 336 40.15 -15.86 -4.43
C LYS A 336 38.96 -15.74 -3.44
N LYS A 337 38.61 -14.52 -3.00
CA LYS A 337 37.42 -14.27 -2.17
C LYS A 337 36.14 -14.70 -2.90
N LEU A 338 36.00 -14.36 -4.19
CA LEU A 338 34.88 -14.75 -5.01
C LEU A 338 34.77 -16.29 -5.14
N LEU A 339 35.91 -16.97 -5.40
CA LEU A 339 35.94 -18.43 -5.47
C LEU A 339 35.50 -19.08 -4.16
N ASN A 340 35.96 -18.55 -3.04
CA ASN A 340 35.57 -19.01 -1.70
C ASN A 340 34.06 -18.82 -1.50
N LYS A 341 33.49 -17.65 -1.82
CA LYS A 341 32.05 -17.39 -1.73
C LYS A 341 31.25 -18.42 -2.54
N LEU A 342 31.66 -18.73 -3.79
CA LEU A 342 30.99 -19.70 -4.66
C LEU A 342 31.09 -21.14 -4.17
N GLN A 343 32.15 -21.49 -3.40
CA GLN A 343 32.38 -22.84 -2.90
C GLN A 343 31.81 -23.08 -1.50
N THR A 344 31.79 -22.07 -0.64
CA THR A 344 31.47 -22.20 0.79
C THR A 344 30.13 -21.59 1.19
N ARG A 345 29.63 -20.63 0.43
CA ARG A 345 28.35 -19.99 0.66
C ARG A 345 27.39 -20.38 -0.45
N ASN A 346 26.09 -20.37 -0.18
CA ASN A 346 25.05 -20.65 -1.19
C ASN A 346 24.94 -19.48 -2.20
N GLU A 347 26.07 -19.12 -2.82
CA GLU A 347 26.19 -18.04 -3.82
C GLU A 347 26.34 -18.63 -5.21
N ARG A 348 25.62 -18.06 -6.18
CA ARG A 348 25.74 -18.35 -7.60
C ARG A 348 26.29 -17.16 -8.36
N LEU A 349 26.76 -17.40 -9.58
CA LEU A 349 27.21 -16.34 -10.48
C LEU A 349 26.15 -16.10 -11.56
N PHE A 350 25.77 -14.84 -11.73
CA PHE A 350 24.79 -14.39 -12.70
C PHE A 350 25.39 -13.41 -13.68
N MET A 351 24.87 -13.41 -14.91
CA MET A 351 25.08 -12.35 -15.89
C MET A 351 23.89 -11.40 -15.83
N LEU A 352 24.16 -10.14 -15.50
CA LEU A 352 23.15 -9.08 -15.40
C LEU A 352 23.26 -8.12 -16.59
N THR A 353 22.13 -7.80 -17.22
CA THR A 353 21.96 -6.66 -18.11
C THR A 353 20.88 -5.76 -17.50
N PHE A 354 21.23 -4.49 -17.23
CA PHE A 354 20.30 -3.49 -16.72
C PHE A 354 20.01 -2.49 -17.82
N LEU A 355 18.74 -2.37 -18.23
CA LEU A 355 18.29 -1.48 -19.30
C LEU A 355 17.29 -0.46 -18.77
N VAL A 356 17.35 0.74 -19.32
CA VAL A 356 16.40 1.82 -19.06
C VAL A 356 15.86 2.30 -20.39
N LEU A 357 14.56 2.16 -20.60
CA LEU A 357 13.81 2.70 -21.72
C LEU A 357 13.08 3.96 -21.27
N ASN A 358 13.35 5.08 -21.94
CA ASN A 358 12.61 6.33 -21.78
C ASN A 358 11.79 6.60 -23.04
N VAL A 359 10.55 7.09 -22.86
CA VAL A 359 9.65 7.51 -23.94
C VAL A 359 9.09 8.89 -23.63
N ALA A 360 9.13 9.80 -24.60
CA ALA A 360 8.65 11.17 -24.42
C ALA A 360 8.01 11.74 -25.71
N ASP A 361 7.19 12.77 -25.57
CA ASP A 361 6.47 13.42 -26.67
C ASP A 361 7.40 14.19 -27.63
N THR A 362 8.51 14.70 -27.12
CA THR A 362 9.49 15.47 -27.90
C THR A 362 10.89 14.97 -27.68
N LYS A 363 11.79 15.16 -28.66
CA LYS A 363 13.20 14.82 -28.55
C LYS A 363 13.92 15.58 -27.42
N GLN A 364 13.51 16.82 -27.14
CA GLN A 364 14.09 17.64 -26.07
C GLN A 364 13.71 17.04 -24.71
N LYS A 365 12.43 16.72 -24.50
CA LYS A 365 11.95 16.08 -23.27
C LYS A 365 12.61 14.72 -23.05
N LEU A 366 12.71 13.89 -24.12
CA LEU A 366 13.43 12.63 -24.06
C LEU A 366 14.90 12.83 -23.64
N GLY A 367 15.57 13.86 -24.16
CA GLY A 367 16.93 14.22 -23.76
C GLY A 367 17.04 14.55 -22.27
N ASN A 368 16.09 15.32 -21.75
CA ASN A 368 16.01 15.67 -20.32
C ASN A 368 15.74 14.44 -19.45
N ASP A 369 14.80 13.57 -19.83
CA ASP A 369 14.45 12.35 -19.10
C ASP A 369 15.64 11.38 -19.02
N VAL A 370 16.37 11.20 -20.13
CA VAL A 370 17.60 10.39 -20.16
C VAL A 370 18.70 11.02 -19.31
N PHE A 371 18.82 12.35 -19.30
CA PHE A 371 19.79 13.06 -18.46
C PHE A 371 19.49 12.92 -16.97
N GLN A 372 18.21 13.00 -16.58
CA GLN A 372 17.78 12.75 -15.19
C GLN A 372 18.10 11.31 -14.76
N ALA A 373 17.78 10.32 -15.60
CA ALA A 373 18.12 8.92 -15.33
C ALA A 373 19.64 8.70 -15.22
N ALA A 374 20.44 9.40 -16.03
CA ALA A 374 21.90 9.36 -15.93
C ALA A 374 22.40 10.00 -14.61
N GLY A 375 21.76 11.05 -14.13
CA GLY A 375 22.04 11.68 -12.84
C GLY A 375 21.80 10.72 -11.67
N VAL A 376 20.72 9.91 -11.72
CA VAL A 376 20.49 8.84 -10.73
C VAL A 376 21.63 7.84 -10.74
N ALA A 377 22.05 7.35 -11.92
CA ALA A 377 23.17 6.41 -12.01
C ALA A 377 24.47 6.99 -11.42
N GLN A 378 24.77 8.25 -11.68
CA GLN A 378 25.98 8.92 -11.18
C GLN A 378 26.02 9.03 -9.65
N LYS A 379 24.86 9.23 -9.01
CA LYS A 379 24.75 9.23 -7.53
C LYS A 379 25.33 7.96 -6.91
N TYR A 380 25.23 6.84 -7.61
CA TYR A 380 25.70 5.51 -7.16
C TYR A 380 26.99 5.06 -7.84
N ASN A 381 27.82 5.98 -8.34
CA ASN A 381 29.05 5.66 -9.06
C ASN A 381 28.85 4.69 -10.24
N CYS A 382 27.71 4.80 -10.92
CA CYS A 382 27.40 4.08 -12.14
C CYS A 382 27.25 5.05 -13.31
N SER A 383 27.29 4.55 -14.53
CA SER A 383 27.10 5.35 -15.74
C SER A 383 25.95 4.78 -16.56
N LEU A 384 24.98 5.60 -16.92
CA LEU A 384 23.92 5.22 -17.84
C LEU A 384 24.33 5.60 -19.27
N VAL A 385 24.62 4.60 -20.09
CA VAL A 385 25.14 4.78 -21.44
C VAL A 385 24.06 4.40 -22.45
N ARG A 386 23.83 5.29 -23.43
CA ARG A 386 22.85 5.03 -24.49
C ARG A 386 23.30 3.89 -25.41
N LEU A 387 22.38 3.05 -25.85
CA LEU A 387 22.63 1.96 -26.80
C LEU A 387 22.72 2.52 -28.24
N ASP A 388 23.82 3.16 -28.58
CA ASP A 388 24.01 3.71 -29.92
C ASP A 388 24.04 2.58 -30.97
N TYR A 389 23.25 2.71 -32.04
CA TYR A 389 23.05 1.72 -33.14
C TYR A 389 22.40 0.39 -32.72
N GLN A 390 21.96 0.25 -31.46
CA GLN A 390 21.31 -0.96 -30.94
C GLN A 390 19.93 -0.64 -30.31
N GLN A 391 19.27 0.42 -30.79
CA GLN A 391 17.99 0.84 -30.23
C GLN A 391 16.86 -0.17 -30.49
N GLU A 392 16.86 -0.87 -31.63
CA GLU A 392 15.91 -1.94 -31.92
C GLU A 392 16.10 -3.11 -30.94
N GLN A 393 17.33 -3.59 -30.79
CA GLN A 393 17.67 -4.66 -29.84
C GLN A 393 17.39 -4.23 -28.40
N GLY A 394 17.65 -2.98 -28.07
CA GLY A 394 17.32 -2.40 -26.78
C GLY A 394 15.83 -2.41 -26.50
N LEU A 395 14.99 -1.94 -27.42
CA LEU A 395 13.54 -1.99 -27.30
C LEU A 395 13.02 -3.42 -27.12
N VAL A 396 13.45 -4.34 -27.98
CA VAL A 396 13.09 -5.76 -27.90
C VAL A 396 13.44 -6.36 -26.54
N SER A 397 14.64 -6.06 -26.03
CA SER A 397 15.08 -6.52 -24.71
C SER A 397 14.37 -5.80 -23.54
N SER A 398 13.74 -4.66 -23.79
CA SER A 398 12.96 -3.94 -22.77
C SER A 398 11.52 -4.46 -22.64
N LEU A 399 11.00 -5.23 -23.59
CA LEU A 399 9.66 -5.80 -23.47
C LEU A 399 9.64 -6.95 -22.45
N PRO A 400 8.59 -7.10 -21.61
CA PRO A 400 8.49 -8.17 -20.62
C PRO A 400 8.16 -9.52 -21.23
N LEU A 401 9.02 -9.95 -22.16
CA LEU A 401 8.92 -11.23 -22.89
C LEU A 401 9.98 -12.24 -22.47
N GLY A 402 11.00 -11.80 -21.72
CA GLY A 402 12.12 -12.63 -21.30
C GLY A 402 13.16 -12.85 -22.39
N ILE A 403 13.36 -11.87 -23.29
CA ILE A 403 14.33 -11.89 -24.38
C ILE A 403 15.41 -10.85 -24.12
N ASN A 404 16.68 -11.25 -24.15
CA ASN A 404 17.80 -10.32 -24.09
C ASN A 404 18.65 -10.43 -25.37
N GLN A 405 18.63 -9.40 -26.20
CA GLN A 405 19.49 -9.28 -27.40
C GLN A 405 20.74 -8.44 -27.14
N ILE A 406 20.88 -7.86 -25.94
CA ILE A 406 22.02 -7.04 -25.55
C ILE A 406 23.09 -7.92 -24.93
N LYS A 407 24.29 -7.91 -25.51
CA LYS A 407 25.43 -8.69 -25.03
C LYS A 407 26.27 -8.00 -23.96
N ILE A 408 25.91 -6.77 -23.59
CA ILE A 408 26.58 -6.02 -22.52
C ILE A 408 26.06 -6.56 -21.20
N GLN A 409 26.91 -7.32 -20.51
CA GLN A 409 26.54 -8.02 -19.28
C GLN A 409 27.59 -7.80 -18.20
N ARG A 410 27.16 -7.75 -16.96
CA ARG A 410 28.02 -7.71 -15.76
C ARG A 410 27.84 -9.00 -14.97
N SER A 411 28.95 -9.66 -14.65
CA SER A 411 28.89 -10.81 -13.73
C SER A 411 28.77 -10.35 -12.29
N LEU A 412 27.77 -10.85 -11.57
CA LEU A 412 27.46 -10.54 -10.18
C LEU A 412 27.14 -11.83 -9.41
N THR A 413 27.41 -11.85 -8.10
CA THR A 413 27.00 -12.95 -7.23
C THR A 413 25.53 -12.79 -6.82
N THR A 414 24.93 -13.84 -6.23
CA THR A 414 23.54 -13.81 -5.74
C THR A 414 23.27 -12.57 -4.90
N SER A 415 24.09 -12.32 -3.87
CA SER A 415 23.91 -11.18 -2.98
C SER A 415 24.01 -9.83 -3.71
N ASN A 416 24.89 -9.71 -4.69
CA ASN A 416 25.03 -8.48 -5.48
C ASN A 416 23.87 -8.26 -6.47
N VAL A 417 23.24 -9.33 -6.99
CA VAL A 417 22.02 -9.21 -7.79
C VAL A 417 20.82 -8.85 -6.89
N ALA A 418 20.75 -9.44 -5.71
CA ALA A 418 19.67 -9.19 -4.73
C ALA A 418 19.67 -7.75 -4.19
N VAL A 419 20.78 -7.02 -4.29
CA VAL A 419 20.84 -5.58 -3.95
C VAL A 419 19.86 -4.74 -4.80
N PHE A 420 19.53 -5.18 -6.02
CA PHE A 420 18.48 -4.56 -6.80
C PHE A 420 17.10 -4.98 -6.27
N VAL A 421 16.82 -4.59 -5.02
CA VAL A 421 15.58 -4.95 -4.35
C VAL A 421 14.39 -4.40 -5.13
N PRO A 422 13.44 -5.25 -5.57
CA PRO A 422 12.32 -4.83 -6.42
C PRO A 422 11.22 -4.09 -5.66
N PHE A 423 11.40 -3.87 -4.37
CA PHE A 423 10.43 -3.26 -3.48
C PHE A 423 10.85 -1.83 -3.09
N VAL A 424 9.95 -0.88 -3.28
CA VAL A 424 10.24 0.56 -3.06
C VAL A 424 9.36 1.12 -1.96
N THR A 425 8.10 1.36 -2.27
CA THR A 425 7.07 1.91 -1.40
C THR A 425 5.77 1.22 -1.73
N GLN A 426 5.11 0.75 -0.69
CA GLN A 426 3.78 0.18 -0.83
C GLN A 426 2.78 1.30 -1.18
N GLU A 427 1.87 0.99 -2.07
CA GLU A 427 0.78 1.88 -2.46
C GLU A 427 -0.54 1.28 -1.97
N LEU A 428 -1.44 2.14 -1.50
CA LEU A 428 -2.81 1.78 -1.20
C LEU A 428 -3.72 2.51 -2.16
N PHE A 429 -4.07 1.83 -3.22
CA PHE A 429 -4.95 2.36 -4.25
C PHE A 429 -5.96 1.30 -4.69
N GLN A 430 -7.12 1.32 -4.03
CA GLN A 430 -8.24 0.47 -4.40
C GLN A 430 -9.17 1.23 -5.34
N SER A 431 -9.82 0.52 -6.25
CA SER A 431 -10.83 1.06 -7.17
C SER A 431 -12.25 0.86 -6.63
N GLY A 432 -13.24 1.50 -7.25
CA GLY A 432 -14.65 1.32 -6.92
C GLY A 432 -15.11 2.22 -5.76
N ALA A 433 -15.59 1.64 -4.66
CA ALA A 433 -16.12 2.39 -3.51
C ALA A 433 -15.04 2.93 -2.55
N ALA A 434 -13.78 2.97 -2.98
CA ALA A 434 -12.67 3.46 -2.17
C ALA A 434 -12.79 4.95 -1.87
N MET A 435 -12.42 5.32 -0.65
CA MET A 435 -12.43 6.70 -0.16
C MET A 435 -11.01 7.24 -0.08
N TYR A 436 -10.89 8.56 -0.17
CA TYR A 436 -9.61 9.26 -0.06
C TYR A 436 -9.22 9.47 1.40
N TYR A 437 -7.98 9.06 1.74
CA TYR A 437 -7.42 9.21 3.09
C TYR A 437 -6.17 10.10 3.16
N GLY A 438 -5.68 10.57 2.04
CA GLY A 438 -4.53 11.47 1.96
C GLY A 438 -3.60 11.11 0.80
N ILE A 439 -2.40 11.68 0.87
CA ILE A 439 -1.30 11.44 -0.08
C ILE A 439 -0.21 10.68 0.66
N ASN A 440 0.32 9.64 0.04
CA ASN A 440 1.51 8.95 0.54
C ASN A 440 2.71 9.90 0.54
N ALA A 441 3.28 10.18 1.71
CA ALA A 441 4.37 11.14 1.86
C ALA A 441 5.68 10.72 1.16
N LYS A 442 5.79 9.46 0.71
CA LYS A 442 6.96 8.94 -0.03
C LYS A 442 6.79 8.98 -1.54
N SER A 443 5.67 8.50 -2.04
CA SER A 443 5.41 8.39 -3.46
C SER A 443 4.64 9.58 -4.03
N HIS A 444 4.04 10.38 -3.15
CA HIS A 444 3.09 11.46 -3.47
C HIS A 444 1.85 10.99 -4.25
N ASN A 445 1.53 9.69 -4.21
CA ASN A 445 0.31 9.13 -4.77
C ASN A 445 -0.84 9.22 -3.76
N MET A 446 -2.06 9.29 -4.28
CA MET A 446 -3.27 9.28 -3.45
C MET A 446 -3.43 7.93 -2.74
N ILE A 447 -3.84 8.00 -1.49
CA ILE A 447 -4.24 6.82 -0.71
C ILE A 447 -5.75 6.69 -0.83
N MET A 448 -6.18 5.61 -1.49
CA MET A 448 -7.58 5.28 -1.74
C MET A 448 -7.86 3.89 -1.21
N LEU A 449 -8.77 3.76 -0.27
CA LEU A 449 -9.13 2.46 0.31
C LEU A 449 -10.61 2.39 0.71
N ASP A 450 -11.16 1.19 0.71
CA ASP A 450 -12.48 0.88 1.22
C ASP A 450 -12.36 0.05 2.49
N ARG A 451 -12.59 0.67 3.65
CA ARG A 451 -12.50 0.00 4.94
C ARG A 451 -13.47 -1.19 5.08
N LYS A 452 -14.59 -1.18 4.34
CA LYS A 452 -15.56 -2.28 4.37
C LYS A 452 -15.01 -3.57 3.74
N GLN A 453 -13.96 -3.49 2.93
CA GLN A 453 -13.26 -4.64 2.35
C GLN A 453 -12.19 -5.24 3.28
N ALA A 454 -11.79 -4.51 4.32
CA ALA A 454 -10.85 -5.01 5.31
C ALA A 454 -11.39 -6.23 6.06
N ARG A 455 -10.50 -7.09 6.51
CA ARG A 455 -10.87 -8.25 7.36
C ARG A 455 -11.54 -7.79 8.65
N CYS A 456 -11.11 -6.64 9.18
CA CYS A 456 -11.71 -5.99 10.33
C CYS A 456 -11.82 -4.47 10.07
N PRO A 457 -13.02 -3.93 9.72
CA PRO A 457 -13.18 -2.53 9.34
C PRO A 457 -13.04 -1.54 10.50
N ASN A 458 -12.84 -2.03 11.72
CA ASN A 458 -12.68 -1.20 12.91
C ASN A 458 -11.46 -0.30 12.79
N GLY A 459 -11.55 0.91 13.34
CA GLY A 459 -10.50 1.89 13.24
C GLY A 459 -10.17 2.63 14.53
N LEU A 460 -8.92 3.10 14.60
CA LEU A 460 -8.44 3.97 15.67
C LEU A 460 -7.74 5.18 15.08
N LYS A 461 -7.98 6.36 15.66
CA LYS A 461 -7.27 7.60 15.32
C LYS A 461 -6.63 8.18 16.58
N LEU A 462 -5.31 8.11 16.61
CA LEU A 462 -4.49 8.45 17.77
C LEU A 462 -3.65 9.69 17.50
N GLY A 463 -3.65 10.66 18.41
CA GLY A 463 -2.86 11.88 18.23
C GLY A 463 -3.00 12.87 19.35
N THR A 464 -1.96 13.65 19.60
CA THR A 464 -1.96 14.73 20.58
C THR A 464 -2.98 15.83 20.24
N PRO A 465 -3.37 16.67 21.22
CA PRO A 465 -4.20 17.85 20.93
C PRO A 465 -3.58 18.72 19.82
N GLY A 466 -4.41 19.13 18.86
CA GLY A 466 -3.97 19.96 17.73
C GLY A 466 -3.30 19.20 16.57
N SER A 467 -3.10 17.89 16.65
CA SER A 467 -2.51 17.06 15.56
C SER A 467 -3.42 16.87 14.34
N GLY A 468 -4.69 17.29 14.39
CA GLY A 468 -5.64 17.13 13.30
C GLY A 468 -6.58 15.93 13.43
N LYS A 469 -6.67 15.30 14.61
CA LYS A 469 -7.52 14.12 14.88
C LYS A 469 -8.98 14.34 14.48
N SER A 470 -9.64 15.38 15.04
CA SER A 470 -11.05 15.71 14.74
C SER A 470 -11.25 16.08 13.28
N MET A 471 -10.28 16.76 12.64
CA MET A 471 -10.30 17.07 11.21
C MET A 471 -10.27 15.78 10.36
N SER A 472 -9.43 14.81 10.74
CA SER A 472 -9.34 13.50 10.05
C SER A 472 -10.66 12.71 10.18
N CYS A 473 -11.33 12.74 11.37
CA CYS A 473 -12.64 12.11 11.53
C CYS A 473 -13.69 12.80 10.64
N LYS A 474 -13.74 14.13 10.67
CA LYS A 474 -14.70 14.91 9.86
C LYS A 474 -14.50 14.74 8.36
N SER A 475 -13.25 14.65 7.90
CA SER A 475 -12.93 14.35 6.49
C SER A 475 -13.47 12.99 6.07
N GLU A 476 -13.32 11.96 6.90
CA GLU A 476 -13.86 10.64 6.63
C GLU A 476 -15.41 10.64 6.66
N ILE A 477 -16.03 11.33 7.60
CA ILE A 477 -17.50 11.50 7.67
C ILE A 477 -18.02 12.14 6.39
N VAL A 478 -17.40 13.21 5.90
CA VAL A 478 -17.76 13.86 4.63
C VAL A 478 -17.64 12.88 3.47
N SER A 479 -16.53 12.15 3.41
CA SER A 479 -16.29 11.18 2.34
C SER A 479 -17.39 10.10 2.33
N VAL A 480 -17.68 9.50 3.49
CA VAL A 480 -18.76 8.49 3.64
C VAL A 480 -20.12 9.07 3.24
N PHE A 481 -20.43 10.28 3.72
CA PHE A 481 -21.71 10.94 3.45
C PHE A 481 -21.92 11.21 1.96
N LEU A 482 -20.89 11.67 1.26
CA LEU A 482 -20.99 12.04 -0.16
C LEU A 482 -20.98 10.81 -1.09
N THR A 483 -20.24 9.75 -0.73
CA THR A 483 -19.98 8.62 -1.64
C THR A 483 -20.88 7.42 -1.40
N THR A 484 -21.42 7.24 -0.19
CA THR A 484 -22.24 6.08 0.18
C THR A 484 -23.68 6.46 0.55
N ALA A 485 -24.49 5.46 0.83
CA ALA A 485 -25.82 5.59 1.45
C ALA A 485 -25.83 5.07 2.90
N ASP A 486 -24.67 4.82 3.49
CA ASP A 486 -24.51 4.27 4.83
C ASP A 486 -24.96 5.27 5.92
N ASP A 487 -25.35 4.78 7.09
CA ASP A 487 -25.67 5.61 8.24
C ASP A 487 -24.39 6.00 9.00
N ILE A 488 -24.39 7.20 9.58
CA ILE A 488 -23.24 7.76 10.30
C ILE A 488 -23.71 8.27 11.67
N PHE A 489 -23.07 7.75 12.71
CA PHE A 489 -23.32 8.16 14.10
C PHE A 489 -22.05 8.69 14.73
N ILE A 490 -22.18 9.76 15.51
CA ILE A 490 -21.08 10.47 16.15
C ILE A 490 -21.37 10.60 17.64
N SER A 491 -20.47 10.18 18.49
CA SER A 491 -20.45 10.49 19.90
C SER A 491 -19.54 11.72 20.10
N ASP A 492 -20.12 12.87 20.46
CA ASP A 492 -19.47 14.18 20.49
C ASP A 492 -19.41 14.77 21.90
N PRO A 493 -18.42 14.43 22.72
CA PRO A 493 -18.31 14.93 24.09
C PRO A 493 -17.85 16.39 24.21
N GLU A 494 -17.41 17.02 23.13
CA GLU A 494 -16.90 18.41 23.13
C GLU A 494 -17.71 19.37 22.24
N ALA A 495 -18.79 18.88 21.58
CA ALA A 495 -19.65 19.63 20.66
C ALA A 495 -18.87 20.23 19.45
N GLU A 496 -17.94 19.48 18.92
CA GLU A 496 -17.10 19.92 17.79
C GLU A 496 -17.72 19.65 16.41
N TYR A 497 -18.70 18.74 16.30
CA TYR A 497 -19.25 18.28 15.02
C TYR A 497 -20.50 19.05 14.58
N TYR A 498 -21.07 19.92 15.42
CA TYR A 498 -22.29 20.65 15.13
C TYR A 498 -22.30 21.39 13.78
N PRO A 499 -21.27 22.18 13.38
CA PRO A 499 -21.30 22.90 12.11
C PRO A 499 -21.35 21.96 10.91
N LEU A 500 -20.60 20.85 10.96
CA LEU A 500 -20.55 19.83 9.92
C LEU A 500 -21.91 19.14 9.79
N VAL A 501 -22.46 18.65 10.89
CA VAL A 501 -23.73 17.90 10.90
C VAL A 501 -24.88 18.80 10.42
N LYS A 502 -24.92 20.05 10.86
CA LYS A 502 -25.92 21.03 10.40
C LYS A 502 -25.83 21.28 8.90
N ARG A 503 -24.61 21.49 8.37
CA ARG A 503 -24.39 21.74 6.93
C ARG A 503 -24.80 20.55 6.05
N LEU A 504 -24.65 19.32 6.57
CA LEU A 504 -25.06 18.09 5.90
C LEU A 504 -26.51 17.69 6.21
N HIS A 505 -27.33 18.58 6.75
CA HIS A 505 -28.71 18.36 7.16
C HIS A 505 -28.88 17.15 8.08
N GLY A 506 -27.86 16.84 8.88
CA GLY A 506 -27.89 15.80 9.88
C GLY A 506 -28.67 16.24 11.14
N GLN A 507 -28.90 15.29 12.01
CA GLN A 507 -29.61 15.48 13.28
C GLN A 507 -28.58 15.60 14.41
N VAL A 508 -28.74 16.61 15.26
CA VAL A 508 -27.98 16.76 16.52
C VAL A 508 -28.94 16.50 17.68
N ILE A 509 -28.63 15.50 18.50
CA ILE A 509 -29.37 15.14 19.71
C ILE A 509 -28.54 15.63 20.88
N LYS A 510 -29.07 16.62 21.59
CA LYS A 510 -28.37 17.22 22.74
C LYS A 510 -28.81 16.55 24.03
N LEU A 511 -27.92 15.78 24.63
CA LEU A 511 -28.15 15.18 25.95
C LEU A 511 -27.55 16.09 27.03
N SER A 512 -28.41 16.72 27.85
CA SER A 512 -27.97 17.55 28.96
C SER A 512 -29.03 17.54 30.05
N PRO A 513 -28.68 17.90 31.29
CA PRO A 513 -29.67 18.00 32.40
C PRO A 513 -30.83 18.97 32.13
N THR A 514 -30.66 19.89 31.19
CA THR A 514 -31.66 20.90 30.82
C THR A 514 -32.30 20.64 29.46
N SER A 515 -31.88 19.60 28.74
CA SER A 515 -32.44 19.23 27.45
C SER A 515 -33.84 18.60 27.62
N LYS A 516 -34.63 18.72 26.56
CA LYS A 516 -35.91 17.99 26.42
C LYS A 516 -35.77 16.72 25.61
N ASP A 517 -34.56 16.45 25.12
CA ASP A 517 -34.22 15.23 24.35
C ASP A 517 -33.79 14.16 25.35
N TYR A 518 -34.56 13.06 25.37
CA TYR A 518 -34.33 11.94 26.28
C TYR A 518 -34.02 10.66 25.46
N VAL A 519 -33.03 9.92 25.93
CA VAL A 519 -32.68 8.59 25.43
C VAL A 519 -32.72 7.63 26.61
N ASN A 520 -33.59 6.61 26.50
CA ASN A 520 -33.75 5.62 27.55
C ASN A 520 -32.62 4.58 27.47
N PRO A 521 -31.82 4.42 28.53
CA PRO A 521 -30.77 3.38 28.54
C PRO A 521 -31.30 1.95 28.44
N LEU A 522 -32.57 1.75 28.77
CA LEU A 522 -33.24 0.44 28.78
C LEU A 522 -33.99 0.13 27.48
N ASP A 523 -33.88 0.95 26.43
CA ASP A 523 -34.45 0.61 25.14
C ASP A 523 -33.80 -0.68 24.60
N ILE A 524 -34.61 -1.60 24.07
CA ILE A 524 -34.15 -2.87 23.50
C ILE A 524 -34.73 -3.06 22.11
N ASN A 525 -33.88 -3.51 21.19
CA ASN A 525 -34.29 -3.95 19.86
C ASN A 525 -34.41 -5.46 19.87
N LEU A 526 -35.58 -5.98 19.47
CA LEU A 526 -35.87 -7.42 19.41
C LEU A 526 -35.46 -8.08 18.06
N ASN A 527 -35.08 -7.27 17.07
CA ASN A 527 -34.67 -7.70 15.73
C ASN A 527 -33.21 -8.14 15.70
N TYR A 528 -32.85 -9.15 16.49
CA TYR A 528 -31.52 -9.76 16.47
C TYR A 528 -31.52 -11.04 15.60
N SER A 529 -30.31 -11.58 15.33
CA SER A 529 -30.20 -12.90 14.70
C SER A 529 -30.69 -14.02 15.61
N GLU A 530 -31.02 -15.17 15.03
CA GLU A 530 -31.50 -16.37 15.75
C GLU A 530 -30.52 -16.88 16.82
N ASP A 531 -29.20 -16.51 16.70
CA ASP A 531 -28.15 -17.02 17.59
C ASP A 531 -27.92 -16.17 18.87
N ASP A 532 -28.41 -14.93 18.92
CA ASP A 532 -28.16 -14.00 20.02
C ASP A 532 -29.43 -13.70 20.82
N SER A 533 -29.35 -13.73 22.15
CA SER A 533 -30.43 -13.30 23.03
C SER A 533 -30.38 -11.79 23.25
N PRO A 534 -31.34 -10.99 22.74
CA PRO A 534 -31.38 -9.55 22.97
C PRO A 534 -31.35 -9.14 24.44
N LEU A 535 -32.02 -9.96 25.27
CA LEU A 535 -32.09 -9.71 26.70
C LEU A 535 -30.75 -9.95 27.41
N ALA A 536 -29.96 -10.94 26.98
CA ALA A 536 -28.65 -11.20 27.55
C ALA A 536 -27.69 -10.03 27.28
N LEU A 537 -27.68 -9.51 26.03
CA LEU A 537 -26.88 -8.34 25.67
C LEU A 537 -27.30 -7.08 26.43
N LYS A 538 -28.60 -6.90 26.59
CA LYS A 538 -29.12 -5.79 27.41
C LYS A 538 -28.78 -5.94 28.89
N SER A 539 -28.73 -7.16 29.41
CA SER A 539 -28.29 -7.42 30.78
C SER A 539 -26.81 -7.04 30.96
N ASP A 540 -25.93 -7.40 30.01
CA ASP A 540 -24.52 -7.01 30.02
C ASP A 540 -24.35 -5.49 29.97
N PHE A 541 -25.16 -4.80 29.16
CA PHE A 541 -25.20 -3.34 29.14
C PHE A 541 -25.60 -2.76 30.48
N VAL A 542 -26.69 -3.26 31.10
CA VAL A 542 -27.18 -2.76 32.39
C VAL A 542 -26.16 -3.04 33.51
N LEU A 543 -25.45 -4.16 33.48
CA LEU A 543 -24.35 -4.43 34.40
C LEU A 543 -23.24 -3.37 34.26
N SER A 544 -22.82 -3.05 33.03
CA SER A 544 -21.81 -2.00 32.77
C SER A 544 -22.30 -0.62 33.21
N PHE A 545 -23.60 -0.33 33.01
CA PHE A 545 -24.22 0.90 33.46
C PHE A 545 -24.22 1.01 34.99
N CYS A 546 -24.64 -0.02 35.72
CA CYS A 546 -24.66 -0.04 37.18
C CYS A 546 -23.25 0.05 37.77
N GLU A 547 -22.25 -0.55 37.13
CA GLU A 547 -20.85 -0.44 37.57
C GLU A 547 -20.34 1.02 37.48
N LEU A 548 -20.65 1.72 36.39
CA LEU A 548 -20.32 3.15 36.28
C LEU A 548 -21.04 4.01 37.31
N VAL A 549 -22.29 3.65 37.68
CA VAL A 549 -23.10 4.37 38.68
C VAL A 549 -22.57 4.14 40.10
N MET A 550 -22.27 2.87 40.43
CA MET A 550 -21.78 2.54 41.79
C MET A 550 -20.38 3.07 42.05
N GLY A 551 -19.54 3.14 41.03
CA GLY A 551 -18.14 3.52 41.15
C GLY A 551 -17.35 2.51 42.02
N GLY A 552 -16.05 2.64 42.01
CA GLY A 552 -15.17 1.80 42.83
C GLY A 552 -14.03 1.21 42.05
N LYS A 553 -12.96 0.75 42.75
CA LYS A 553 -11.79 0.16 42.09
C LYS A 553 -11.94 -1.34 41.79
N THR A 554 -12.92 -1.99 42.37
CA THR A 554 -13.12 -3.45 42.36
C THR A 554 -14.29 -3.91 41.49
N GLY A 555 -15.00 -2.97 40.84
CA GLY A 555 -16.18 -3.28 40.02
C GLY A 555 -17.35 -3.84 40.85
N LEU A 556 -18.37 -4.42 40.22
CA LEU A 556 -19.51 -5.06 40.83
C LEU A 556 -19.16 -6.42 41.43
N GLU A 557 -19.61 -6.69 42.64
CA GLU A 557 -19.47 -8.00 43.27
C GLU A 557 -20.37 -9.05 42.58
N ALA A 558 -20.00 -10.35 42.70
CA ALA A 558 -20.74 -11.43 42.01
C ALA A 558 -22.21 -11.48 42.41
N ILE A 559 -22.53 -11.17 43.66
CA ILE A 559 -23.93 -11.13 44.15
C ILE A 559 -24.67 -9.93 43.55
N GLU A 560 -24.01 -8.77 43.46
CA GLU A 560 -24.60 -7.57 42.83
C GLU A 560 -24.90 -7.78 41.35
N ARG A 561 -24.03 -8.45 40.61
CA ARG A 561 -24.31 -8.87 39.20
C ARG A 561 -25.55 -9.76 39.12
N THR A 562 -25.70 -10.69 40.07
CA THR A 562 -26.84 -11.61 40.09
C THR A 562 -28.16 -10.91 40.37
N VAL A 563 -28.20 -9.98 41.32
CA VAL A 563 -29.43 -9.22 41.65
C VAL A 563 -29.81 -8.25 40.55
N ILE A 564 -28.87 -7.63 39.86
CA ILE A 564 -29.09 -6.79 38.68
C ILE A 564 -29.66 -7.64 37.52
N ASP A 565 -29.06 -8.76 37.16
CA ASP A 565 -29.55 -9.63 36.06
C ASP A 565 -30.98 -10.13 36.35
N ARG A 566 -31.25 -10.47 37.59
CA ARG A 566 -32.61 -10.87 38.01
C ARG A 566 -33.62 -9.74 37.85
N ALA A 567 -33.25 -8.50 38.26
CA ALA A 567 -34.10 -7.30 38.10
C ALA A 567 -34.31 -7.02 36.59
N VAL A 568 -33.29 -7.08 35.77
CA VAL A 568 -33.41 -6.89 34.31
C VAL A 568 -34.40 -7.88 33.72
N LYS A 569 -34.28 -9.17 34.02
CA LYS A 569 -35.22 -10.17 33.55
C LYS A 569 -36.67 -9.91 34.01
N ALA A 570 -36.85 -9.34 35.18
CA ALA A 570 -38.17 -9.02 35.71
C ALA A 570 -38.83 -7.83 34.98
N ILE A 571 -38.13 -6.75 34.79
CA ILE A 571 -38.67 -5.50 34.18
C ILE A 571 -38.99 -5.65 32.68
N TYR A 572 -38.33 -6.56 31.96
CA TYR A 572 -38.61 -6.77 30.54
C TYR A 572 -39.75 -7.76 30.28
N ARG A 573 -40.28 -8.48 31.29
CA ARG A 573 -41.42 -9.43 31.10
C ARG A 573 -42.65 -8.78 30.46
N PRO A 574 -43.13 -7.58 30.90
CA PRO A 574 -44.27 -6.92 30.26
C PRO A 574 -44.03 -6.58 28.79
N TYR A 575 -42.82 -6.05 28.48
CA TYR A 575 -42.45 -5.68 27.13
C TYR A 575 -42.30 -6.88 26.21
N LEU A 576 -41.68 -7.97 26.67
CA LEU A 576 -41.55 -9.22 25.87
C LEU A 576 -42.89 -9.91 25.62
N ALA A 577 -43.87 -9.76 26.53
CA ALA A 577 -45.23 -10.29 26.35
C ALA A 577 -46.03 -9.46 25.35
N ASN A 578 -45.85 -8.13 25.34
CA ASN A 578 -46.51 -7.19 24.44
C ASN A 578 -45.57 -6.03 24.09
N PRO A 579 -44.80 -6.16 23.01
CA PRO A 579 -43.82 -5.15 22.59
C PRO A 579 -44.49 -3.87 22.12
N CYS A 580 -44.69 -2.92 23.04
CA CYS A 580 -45.20 -1.58 22.74
C CYS A 580 -44.42 -0.51 23.55
N PRO A 581 -44.33 0.71 23.09
CA PRO A 581 -43.55 1.79 23.76
C PRO A 581 -43.98 2.05 25.21
N GLU A 582 -45.26 1.78 25.53
CA GLU A 582 -45.81 1.97 26.91
C GLU A 582 -45.23 0.94 27.89
N ASN A 583 -44.91 -0.28 27.41
CA ASN A 583 -44.36 -1.35 28.23
C ASN A 583 -42.81 -1.31 28.33
N MET A 584 -42.14 -0.43 27.59
CA MET A 584 -40.69 -0.27 27.68
C MET A 584 -40.29 0.20 29.07
N PRO A 585 -39.45 -0.55 29.82
CA PRO A 585 -38.99 -0.16 31.14
C PRO A 585 -38.12 1.09 31.11
N ILE A 586 -38.09 1.83 32.21
CA ILE A 586 -37.17 2.96 32.48
C ILE A 586 -36.36 2.69 33.75
N LEU A 587 -35.41 3.54 34.10
CA LEU A 587 -34.55 3.35 35.28
C LEU A 587 -35.36 3.26 36.60
N SER A 588 -36.50 3.94 36.73
CA SER A 588 -37.38 3.76 37.87
C SER A 588 -37.89 2.35 38.02
N ASP A 589 -38.16 1.65 36.94
CA ASP A 589 -38.65 0.25 36.98
C ASP A 589 -37.53 -0.69 37.45
N LEU A 590 -36.28 -0.42 37.00
CA LEU A 590 -35.09 -1.15 37.45
C LEU A 590 -34.86 -0.93 38.95
N HIS A 591 -34.93 0.31 39.39
CA HIS A 591 -34.75 0.70 40.78
C HIS A 591 -35.81 -0.02 41.67
N GLN A 592 -37.08 0.02 41.30
CA GLN A 592 -38.15 -0.64 42.04
C GLN A 592 -37.95 -2.19 42.05
N ALA A 593 -37.56 -2.79 40.93
CA ALA A 593 -37.32 -4.23 40.85
C ALA A 593 -36.11 -4.70 41.67
N LEU A 594 -35.17 -3.80 41.98
CA LEU A 594 -34.08 -4.06 42.92
C LEU A 594 -34.59 -4.03 44.36
N LEU A 595 -35.36 -3.00 44.74
CA LEU A 595 -35.95 -2.90 46.08
C LEU A 595 -36.85 -4.07 46.39
N ASP A 596 -37.67 -4.52 45.46
CA ASP A 596 -38.59 -5.62 45.60
C ASP A 596 -37.89 -6.98 45.89
N GLN A 597 -36.60 -7.10 45.70
CA GLN A 597 -35.85 -8.30 46.06
C GLN A 597 -35.59 -8.43 47.58
N HIS A 598 -35.66 -7.34 48.31
CA HIS A 598 -35.41 -7.28 49.73
C HIS A 598 -34.07 -7.91 50.18
N LEU A 599 -33.01 -7.67 49.38
CA LEU A 599 -31.67 -8.16 49.64
C LEU A 599 -30.72 -6.94 49.86
N PRO A 600 -29.83 -6.99 50.86
CA PRO A 600 -28.93 -5.89 51.18
C PRO A 600 -28.09 -5.42 49.99
N GLU A 601 -27.66 -6.34 49.12
CA GLU A 601 -26.90 -6.04 47.94
C GLU A 601 -27.75 -5.35 46.88
N ALA A 602 -29.01 -5.77 46.73
CA ALA A 602 -29.96 -5.11 45.83
C ALA A 602 -30.30 -3.70 46.31
N ASP A 603 -30.51 -3.51 47.61
CA ASP A 603 -30.75 -2.19 48.23
C ASP A 603 -29.56 -1.28 48.04
N ARG A 604 -28.30 -1.77 48.12
CA ARG A 604 -27.09 -1.03 47.87
C ARG A 604 -27.03 -0.50 46.43
N VAL A 605 -27.34 -1.34 45.45
CA VAL A 605 -27.41 -0.95 44.03
C VAL A 605 -28.55 0.07 43.82
N ALA A 606 -29.71 -0.17 44.37
CA ALA A 606 -30.83 0.77 44.29
C ALA A 606 -30.48 2.16 44.86
N GLN A 607 -29.86 2.20 46.04
CA GLN A 607 -29.40 3.47 46.64
C GLN A 607 -28.40 4.20 45.74
N ALA A 608 -27.50 3.50 45.06
CA ALA A 608 -26.60 4.14 44.11
C ALA A 608 -27.33 4.68 42.88
N LEU A 609 -28.40 4.01 42.44
CA LEU A 609 -29.24 4.47 41.33
C LEU A 609 -30.14 5.64 41.67
N ASP A 610 -30.42 5.91 42.96
CA ASP A 610 -31.37 6.92 43.40
C ASP A 610 -31.06 8.33 42.89
N LEU A 611 -29.77 8.68 42.80
CA LEU A 611 -29.31 9.92 42.20
C LEU A 611 -29.75 10.12 40.75
N TYR A 612 -29.86 9.00 40.00
CA TYR A 612 -30.19 8.96 38.57
C TYR A 612 -31.68 8.73 38.31
N VAL A 613 -32.43 8.34 39.31
CA VAL A 613 -33.88 8.05 39.23
C VAL A 613 -34.69 9.23 39.80
N SER A 614 -34.49 9.57 41.06
CA SER A 614 -35.23 10.62 41.78
C SER A 614 -34.38 11.86 42.03
N GLY A 615 -33.04 11.76 41.90
CA GLY A 615 -32.13 12.84 42.22
C GLY A 615 -31.90 13.82 41.06
N SER A 616 -30.89 14.69 41.24
CA SER A 616 -30.58 15.78 40.30
C SER A 616 -29.99 15.32 38.95
N LEU A 617 -29.63 14.02 38.78
CA LEU A 617 -29.05 13.47 37.57
C LEU A 617 -30.01 12.55 36.81
N ASN A 618 -31.31 12.79 36.86
CA ASN A 618 -32.38 11.95 36.34
C ASN A 618 -32.60 12.05 34.82
N VAL A 619 -31.68 12.65 34.07
CA VAL A 619 -31.79 12.87 32.62
C VAL A 619 -32.02 11.56 31.81
N PHE A 620 -31.57 10.42 32.32
CA PHE A 620 -31.75 9.12 31.71
C PHE A 620 -32.94 8.31 32.23
N ASN A 621 -33.73 8.86 33.16
CA ASN A 621 -34.92 8.21 33.70
C ASN A 621 -36.20 8.65 32.96
N HIS A 622 -36.17 8.62 31.64
CA HIS A 622 -37.28 8.98 30.78
C HIS A 622 -37.40 8.02 29.64
N LYS A 623 -38.58 7.83 29.06
CA LYS A 623 -38.75 7.15 27.79
C LYS A 623 -38.11 7.94 26.66
N THR A 624 -37.53 7.28 25.70
CA THR A 624 -36.95 7.91 24.49
C THR A 624 -38.05 8.70 23.78
N ASN A 625 -37.82 9.98 23.60
CA ASN A 625 -38.69 10.86 22.84
C ASN A 625 -38.03 11.42 21.58
N VAL A 626 -36.80 10.96 21.29
CA VAL A 626 -36.02 11.38 20.13
C VAL A 626 -36.18 10.35 19.06
N ASP A 627 -36.58 10.82 17.89
CA ASP A 627 -36.75 9.96 16.73
C ASP A 627 -35.49 10.01 15.84
N ILE A 628 -34.76 8.92 15.78
CA ILE A 628 -33.50 8.83 15.04
C ILE A 628 -33.79 8.35 13.63
N HIS A 629 -34.24 9.25 12.75
CA HIS A 629 -34.51 8.92 11.33
C HIS A 629 -33.42 9.36 10.38
N ASN A 630 -32.54 10.31 10.77
CA ASN A 630 -31.51 10.79 9.88
C ASN A 630 -30.37 9.78 9.73
N ARG A 631 -29.79 9.72 8.55
CA ARG A 631 -28.59 8.90 8.30
C ARG A 631 -27.31 9.50 8.91
N LEU A 632 -27.29 10.78 9.28
CA LEU A 632 -26.17 11.44 9.96
C LEU A 632 -26.68 11.99 11.29
N VAL A 633 -26.23 11.40 12.40
CA VAL A 633 -26.67 11.76 13.74
C VAL A 633 -25.47 12.00 14.65
N ALA A 634 -25.44 13.15 15.31
CA ALA A 634 -24.47 13.46 16.37
C ALA A 634 -25.16 13.57 17.72
N PHE A 635 -24.61 12.87 18.70
CA PHE A 635 -25.00 12.99 20.09
C PHE A 635 -24.07 13.98 20.79
N ASP A 636 -24.55 15.18 21.02
CA ASP A 636 -23.84 16.21 21.80
C ASP A 636 -24.04 15.94 23.28
N ILE A 637 -22.98 15.58 23.97
CA ILE A 637 -22.93 15.28 25.41
C ILE A 637 -22.02 16.26 26.19
N LYS A 638 -21.67 17.40 25.60
CA LYS A 638 -20.75 18.37 26.19
C LYS A 638 -21.22 18.87 27.56
N GLU A 639 -22.49 19.16 27.68
CA GLU A 639 -23.07 19.71 28.91
C GLU A 639 -23.37 18.66 30.00
N LEU A 640 -23.17 17.37 29.70
CA LEU A 640 -23.16 16.34 30.73
C LEU A 640 -21.92 16.51 31.60
N GLY A 641 -22.09 16.60 32.92
CA GLY A 641 -20.98 16.61 33.87
C GLY A 641 -20.11 15.35 33.77
N LYS A 642 -18.90 15.38 34.34
CA LYS A 642 -17.92 14.27 34.19
C LYS A 642 -18.47 12.88 34.48
N GLN A 643 -19.39 12.72 35.45
CA GLN A 643 -20.02 11.44 35.78
C GLN A 643 -21.00 10.99 34.67
N LEU A 644 -21.86 11.90 34.22
CA LEU A 644 -22.85 11.60 33.19
C LEU A 644 -22.25 11.43 31.79
N LYS A 645 -21.10 12.05 31.49
CA LYS A 645 -20.45 11.87 30.18
C LYS A 645 -20.11 10.41 29.88
N LYS A 646 -19.55 9.68 30.83
CA LYS A 646 -19.22 8.26 30.65
C LYS A 646 -20.49 7.43 30.43
N LEU A 647 -21.52 7.69 31.26
CA LEU A 647 -22.82 7.03 31.10
C LEU A 647 -23.47 7.36 29.75
N GLY A 648 -23.44 8.61 29.35
CA GLY A 648 -23.95 9.06 28.05
C GLY A 648 -23.27 8.35 26.90
N MET A 649 -21.95 8.23 26.91
CA MET A 649 -21.21 7.51 25.87
C MET A 649 -21.56 6.02 25.83
N LEU A 650 -21.72 5.37 26.98
CA LEU A 650 -22.12 3.97 27.07
C LEU A 650 -23.53 3.77 26.49
N ILE A 651 -24.48 4.66 26.84
CA ILE A 651 -25.86 4.63 26.33
C ILE A 651 -25.89 4.83 24.82
N ILE A 652 -25.14 5.80 24.30
CA ILE A 652 -25.03 6.07 22.87
C ILE A 652 -24.47 4.85 22.12
N GLN A 653 -23.45 4.22 22.67
CA GLN A 653 -22.87 2.99 22.07
C GLN A 653 -23.88 1.86 21.96
N ASP A 654 -24.70 1.65 22.98
CA ASP A 654 -25.78 0.66 22.97
C ASP A 654 -26.89 1.01 21.97
N GLN A 655 -27.31 2.28 21.89
CA GLN A 655 -28.28 2.73 20.89
C GLN A 655 -27.77 2.53 19.44
N ILE A 656 -26.50 2.84 19.19
CA ILE A 656 -25.89 2.63 17.88
C ILE A 656 -25.82 1.14 17.53
N TRP A 657 -25.54 0.28 18.52
CA TRP A 657 -25.60 -1.16 18.32
C TRP A 657 -27.00 -1.62 17.85
N GLY A 658 -28.05 -1.12 18.46
CA GLY A 658 -29.42 -1.35 18.01
C GLY A 658 -29.63 -0.94 16.54
N ARG A 659 -29.04 0.16 16.10
CA ARG A 659 -29.11 0.63 14.70
C ARG A 659 -28.30 -0.25 13.73
N VAL A 660 -27.12 -0.70 14.13
CA VAL A 660 -26.30 -1.63 13.34
C VAL A 660 -27.09 -2.90 13.02
N THR A 661 -27.76 -3.48 14.02
CA THR A 661 -28.58 -4.68 13.85
C THR A 661 -29.76 -4.45 12.89
N GLN A 662 -30.38 -3.29 12.93
CA GLN A 662 -31.45 -2.91 12.03
C GLN A 662 -30.95 -2.71 10.58
N ASN A 663 -29.84 -2.00 10.39
CA ASN A 663 -29.29 -1.68 9.07
C ASN A 663 -28.77 -2.91 8.34
N ARG A 664 -28.29 -3.91 9.07
CA ARG A 664 -27.86 -5.19 8.49
C ARG A 664 -28.96 -5.84 7.64
N SER A 665 -30.20 -5.84 8.13
CA SER A 665 -31.34 -6.41 7.40
C SER A 665 -31.64 -5.67 6.09
N GLN A 666 -31.19 -4.42 5.98
CA GLN A 666 -31.35 -3.55 4.80
C GLN A 666 -30.11 -3.55 3.88
N GLY A 667 -29.05 -4.30 4.22
CA GLY A 667 -27.80 -4.33 3.47
C GLY A 667 -27.01 -3.01 3.54
N ARG A 668 -27.23 -2.17 4.57
CA ARG A 668 -26.51 -0.92 4.80
C ARG A 668 -25.46 -1.08 5.89
N ALA A 669 -24.31 -0.44 5.71
CA ALA A 669 -23.31 -0.31 6.77
C ALA A 669 -23.67 0.84 7.73
N THR A 670 -23.16 0.75 8.96
CA THR A 670 -23.30 1.79 9.97
C THR A 670 -21.93 2.23 10.44
N TRP A 671 -21.59 3.50 10.20
CA TRP A 671 -20.34 4.10 10.65
C TRP A 671 -20.55 4.73 12.02
N TYR A 672 -19.63 4.47 12.94
CA TYR A 672 -19.67 5.03 14.27
C TYR A 672 -18.36 5.73 14.62
N PHE A 673 -18.41 7.00 14.91
CA PHE A 673 -17.25 7.80 15.34
C PHE A 673 -17.38 8.13 16.83
N ALA A 674 -16.56 7.49 17.65
CA ALA A 674 -16.49 7.75 19.09
C ALA A 674 -15.33 8.71 19.39
N ASP A 675 -15.60 10.00 19.57
CA ASP A 675 -14.57 10.93 20.00
C ASP A 675 -14.31 10.78 21.49
N GLU A 676 -13.08 11.09 21.95
CA GLU A 676 -12.58 10.84 23.31
C GLU A 676 -12.87 9.40 23.81
N PHE A 677 -12.66 8.42 22.94
CA PHE A 677 -12.98 7.00 23.16
C PHE A 677 -12.37 6.43 24.45
N HIS A 678 -11.23 6.97 24.92
CA HIS A 678 -10.60 6.57 26.18
C HIS A 678 -11.51 6.68 27.41
N LEU A 679 -12.56 7.52 27.34
CA LEU A 679 -13.50 7.66 28.45
C LEU A 679 -14.30 6.38 28.73
N LEU A 680 -14.51 5.53 27.72
CA LEU A 680 -15.18 4.22 27.84
C LEU A 680 -14.25 3.11 28.34
N LEU A 681 -12.94 3.35 28.36
CA LEU A 681 -11.93 2.33 28.56
C LEU A 681 -11.27 2.39 29.95
N LYS A 682 -11.71 3.31 30.81
CA LYS A 682 -11.12 3.50 32.15
C LYS A 682 -11.59 2.49 33.17
N GLU A 683 -12.78 1.98 33.02
CA GLU A 683 -13.38 1.01 33.94
C GLU A 683 -13.43 -0.38 33.27
N GLU A 684 -13.06 -1.43 33.98
CA GLU A 684 -12.89 -2.78 33.44
C GLU A 684 -14.14 -3.31 32.70
N GLN A 685 -15.32 -3.21 33.32
CA GLN A 685 -16.55 -3.71 32.75
C GLN A 685 -16.98 -2.93 31.49
N THR A 686 -16.84 -1.61 31.53
CA THR A 686 -17.16 -0.74 30.39
C THR A 686 -16.19 -0.98 29.24
N ALA A 687 -14.92 -1.21 29.55
CA ALA A 687 -13.92 -1.57 28.54
C ALA A 687 -14.23 -2.93 27.91
N ALA A 688 -14.60 -3.94 28.73
CA ALA A 688 -15.01 -5.26 28.27
C ALA A 688 -16.26 -5.20 27.37
N TYR A 689 -17.28 -4.44 27.78
CA TYR A 689 -18.49 -4.21 26.99
C TYR A 689 -18.14 -3.53 25.64
N SER A 690 -17.33 -2.48 25.66
CA SER A 690 -16.91 -1.78 24.45
C SER A 690 -16.12 -2.69 23.50
N ALA A 691 -15.21 -3.52 24.04
CA ALA A 691 -14.44 -4.46 23.26
C ALA A 691 -15.33 -5.54 22.62
N GLU A 692 -16.34 -6.02 23.33
CA GLU A 692 -17.29 -7.00 22.79
C GLU A 692 -18.16 -6.39 21.66
N ILE A 693 -18.68 -5.18 21.85
CA ILE A 693 -19.40 -4.45 20.81
C ILE A 693 -18.51 -4.21 19.58
N TRP A 694 -17.23 -3.85 19.77
CA TRP A 694 -16.26 -3.66 18.69
C TRP A 694 -16.06 -4.93 17.85
N LYS A 695 -15.95 -6.09 18.50
CA LYS A 695 -15.90 -7.39 17.81
C LYS A 695 -17.18 -7.70 17.04
N ARG A 696 -18.34 -7.36 17.59
CA ARG A 696 -19.65 -7.60 16.97
C ARG A 696 -19.89 -6.70 15.77
N PHE A 697 -19.47 -5.44 15.81
CA PHE A 697 -19.59 -4.51 14.67
C PHE A 697 -19.06 -5.11 13.38
N ARG A 698 -17.91 -5.77 13.42
CA ARG A 698 -17.31 -6.47 12.26
C ARG A 698 -18.27 -7.44 11.59
N LYS A 699 -18.99 -8.27 12.38
CA LYS A 699 -19.89 -9.30 11.84
C LYS A 699 -21.21 -8.72 11.34
N TRP A 700 -21.57 -7.54 11.80
CA TRP A 700 -22.90 -6.96 11.60
C TRP A 700 -22.91 -5.75 10.64
N GLY A 701 -21.80 -5.46 9.98
CA GLY A 701 -21.70 -4.35 9.02
C GLY A 701 -21.52 -2.98 9.70
N GLY A 702 -21.05 -2.96 10.94
CA GLY A 702 -20.63 -1.75 11.63
C GLY A 702 -19.17 -1.42 11.29
N VAL A 703 -18.87 -0.11 11.16
CA VAL A 703 -17.54 0.43 10.90
C VAL A 703 -17.21 1.44 12.00
N PRO A 704 -16.80 0.98 13.20
CA PRO A 704 -16.51 1.88 14.30
C PRO A 704 -15.12 2.51 14.15
N THR A 705 -14.97 3.74 14.65
CA THR A 705 -13.72 4.50 14.75
C THR A 705 -13.63 5.15 16.13
N GLY A 706 -12.66 4.72 16.93
CA GLY A 706 -12.32 5.33 18.19
C GLY A 706 -11.26 6.42 17.99
N ALA A 707 -11.54 7.64 18.41
CA ALA A 707 -10.58 8.73 18.37
C ALA A 707 -10.17 9.13 19.79
N THR A 708 -8.86 9.22 20.06
CA THR A 708 -8.37 9.62 21.39
C THR A 708 -7.03 10.31 21.33
N GLN A 709 -6.79 11.20 22.29
CA GLN A 709 -5.50 11.87 22.51
C GLN A 709 -4.69 11.19 23.63
N ASN A 710 -5.27 10.26 24.37
CA ASN A 710 -4.63 9.63 25.52
C ASN A 710 -4.34 8.15 25.24
N VAL A 711 -3.19 7.90 24.64
CA VAL A 711 -2.72 6.55 24.30
C VAL A 711 -2.40 5.74 25.55
N LYS A 712 -1.91 6.38 26.59
CA LYS A 712 -1.52 5.72 27.84
C LYS A 712 -2.73 5.11 28.56
N ASP A 713 -3.85 5.85 28.60
CA ASP A 713 -5.11 5.32 29.13
C ASP A 713 -5.68 4.22 28.22
N LEU A 714 -5.51 4.36 26.92
CA LEU A 714 -5.91 3.36 25.93
C LEU A 714 -5.20 2.02 26.14
N LEU A 715 -3.92 2.01 26.47
CA LEU A 715 -3.09 0.79 26.58
C LEU A 715 -2.98 0.23 28.00
N SER A 716 -3.81 0.75 28.93
CA SER A 716 -3.73 0.35 30.34
C SER A 716 -4.50 -0.92 30.69
N SER A 717 -5.41 -1.39 29.84
CA SER A 717 -6.19 -2.62 30.08
C SER A 717 -5.99 -3.69 29.01
N PRO A 718 -6.07 -4.99 29.37
CA PRO A 718 -5.98 -6.11 28.40
C PRO A 718 -7.10 -6.09 27.33
N GLU A 719 -8.28 -5.55 27.66
CA GLU A 719 -9.40 -5.45 26.72
C GLU A 719 -9.06 -4.55 25.54
N ILE A 720 -8.15 -3.60 25.74
CA ILE A 720 -7.73 -2.63 24.72
C ILE A 720 -6.73 -3.24 23.74
N GLU A 721 -5.90 -4.17 24.16
CA GLU A 721 -5.10 -4.96 23.23
C GLU A 721 -6.02 -5.66 22.23
N ASN A 722 -7.12 -6.20 22.69
CA ASN A 722 -8.14 -6.79 21.81
C ASN A 722 -8.74 -5.78 20.80
N ILE A 723 -8.94 -4.52 21.19
CA ILE A 723 -9.45 -3.48 20.27
C ILE A 723 -8.38 -3.14 19.22
N LEU A 724 -7.12 -2.99 19.62
CA LEU A 724 -6.00 -2.75 18.70
C LEU A 724 -5.83 -3.90 17.70
N GLU A 725 -5.80 -5.15 18.19
CA GLU A 725 -5.67 -6.35 17.36
C GLU A 725 -6.86 -6.59 16.41
N ASN A 726 -8.03 -6.06 16.78
CA ASN A 726 -9.25 -6.11 15.97
C ASN A 726 -9.50 -4.78 15.24
N SER A 727 -8.47 -4.02 14.93
CA SER A 727 -8.57 -2.75 14.17
C SER A 727 -7.57 -2.77 13.03
N ASP A 728 -8.04 -3.08 11.82
CA ASP A 728 -7.20 -3.09 10.63
C ASP A 728 -6.96 -1.67 10.06
N PHE A 729 -7.58 -0.65 10.62
CA PHE A 729 -7.40 0.75 10.21
C PHE A 729 -6.94 1.61 11.38
N ILE A 730 -5.67 2.00 11.40
CA ILE A 730 -5.12 2.85 12.48
C ILE A 730 -4.44 4.07 11.86
N THR A 731 -4.83 5.25 12.33
CA THR A 731 -4.18 6.52 11.98
C THR A 731 -3.39 7.03 13.19
N LEU A 732 -2.09 7.14 13.04
CA LEU A 732 -1.19 7.72 14.03
C LEU A 732 -0.77 9.12 13.57
N LEU A 733 -1.29 10.13 14.19
CA LEU A 733 -0.86 11.52 14.01
C LEU A 733 0.30 11.82 14.98
N ASN A 734 0.68 13.10 15.13
CA ASN A 734 1.73 13.50 16.07
C ASN A 734 1.51 12.92 17.47
N GLN A 735 2.54 12.32 18.07
CA GLN A 735 2.49 11.65 19.36
C GLN A 735 3.47 12.27 20.36
N ALA A 736 3.06 12.33 21.63
CA ALA A 736 3.96 12.67 22.72
C ALA A 736 5.07 11.61 22.87
N SER A 737 6.26 12.01 23.35
CA SER A 737 7.43 11.13 23.41
C SER A 737 7.20 9.81 24.18
N GLY A 738 6.43 9.88 25.30
CA GLY A 738 6.09 8.69 26.08
C GLY A 738 5.15 7.72 25.35
N ASP A 739 4.12 8.27 24.72
CA ASP A 739 3.12 7.50 23.96
C ASP A 739 3.72 6.90 22.69
N ARG A 740 4.60 7.63 22.02
CA ARG A 740 5.33 7.17 20.84
C ARG A 740 6.13 5.91 21.12
N LYS A 741 6.86 5.85 22.26
CA LYS A 741 7.61 4.65 22.63
C LYS A 741 6.69 3.44 22.78
N ILE A 742 5.60 3.58 23.52
CA ILE A 742 4.65 2.49 23.76
C ILE A 742 4.00 2.02 22.45
N LEU A 743 3.56 2.97 21.62
CA LEU A 743 2.97 2.63 20.29
C LEU A 743 3.99 1.94 19.37
N SER A 744 5.25 2.38 19.39
CA SER A 744 6.29 1.79 18.57
C SER A 744 6.59 0.34 18.96
N GLU A 745 6.60 0.04 20.26
CA GLU A 745 6.78 -1.30 20.76
C GLU A 745 5.57 -2.20 20.44
N ARG A 746 4.34 -1.70 20.64
CA ARG A 746 3.10 -2.48 20.43
C ARG A 746 2.77 -2.71 18.96
N LEU A 747 2.98 -1.71 18.11
CA LEU A 747 2.70 -1.80 16.66
C LEU A 747 3.96 -2.19 15.86
N ASN A 748 5.05 -2.50 16.52
CA ASN A 748 6.32 -2.89 15.91
C ASN A 748 6.81 -1.89 14.84
N LEU A 749 6.77 -0.59 15.17
CA LEU A 749 7.16 0.47 14.22
C LEU A 749 8.68 0.61 14.14
N SER A 750 9.20 0.69 12.92
CA SER A 750 10.62 0.96 12.68
C SER A 750 11.02 2.39 13.08
N ALA A 751 12.32 2.63 13.29
CA ALA A 751 12.84 3.96 13.56
C ALA A 751 12.53 4.97 12.45
N ASP A 752 12.45 4.51 11.19
CA ASP A 752 12.08 5.35 10.05
C ASP A 752 10.58 5.69 10.03
N GLN A 753 9.72 4.74 10.42
CA GLN A 753 8.28 5.00 10.60
C GLN A 753 8.02 5.97 11.74
N GLN A 754 8.73 5.85 12.87
CA GLN A 754 8.57 6.73 14.02
C GLN A 754 8.80 8.21 13.70
N LYS A 755 9.65 8.53 12.72
CA LYS A 755 9.90 9.92 12.29
C LYS A 755 8.64 10.62 11.79
N TYR A 756 7.65 9.89 11.28
CA TYR A 756 6.39 10.44 10.77
C TYR A 756 5.33 10.71 11.84
N ILE A 757 5.57 10.27 13.07
CA ILE A 757 4.71 10.56 14.23
C ILE A 757 5.42 11.42 15.29
N ASP A 758 6.64 11.89 14.95
CA ASP A 758 7.44 12.79 15.77
C ASP A 758 7.51 14.15 15.09
N ASN A 759 6.95 15.17 15.74
CA ASN A 759 6.91 16.55 15.21
C ASN A 759 6.27 16.70 13.81
N SER A 760 5.30 15.85 13.48
CA SER A 760 4.53 15.96 12.23
C SER A 760 3.57 17.14 12.26
N GLU A 761 3.34 17.75 11.11
CA GLU A 761 2.35 18.81 10.93
C GLU A 761 0.91 18.26 11.11
N PRO A 762 -0.06 19.13 11.47
CA PRO A 762 -1.44 18.69 11.58
C PRO A 762 -1.98 18.06 10.29
N GLY A 763 -2.48 16.83 10.39
CA GLY A 763 -2.96 16.04 9.27
C GLY A 763 -1.89 15.16 8.61
N GLU A 764 -0.70 15.09 9.19
CA GLU A 764 0.38 14.19 8.78
C GLU A 764 0.62 13.11 9.81
N GLY A 765 1.08 11.93 9.35
CA GLY A 765 1.36 10.82 10.25
C GLY A 765 1.59 9.49 9.54
N LEU A 766 1.24 8.41 10.23
CA LEU A 766 1.23 7.05 9.70
C LEU A 766 -0.19 6.52 9.59
N LEU A 767 -0.50 5.92 8.46
CA LEU A 767 -1.70 5.14 8.23
C LEU A 767 -1.31 3.66 8.20
N ILE A 768 -1.97 2.89 9.04
CA ILE A 768 -1.87 1.43 9.07
C ILE A 768 -3.19 0.89 8.54
N PHE A 769 -3.13 0.09 7.50
CA PHE A 769 -4.28 -0.60 6.93
C PHE A 769 -3.92 -2.07 6.71
N GLU A 770 -4.53 -2.96 7.49
CA GLU A 770 -4.15 -4.36 7.59
C GLU A 770 -2.63 -4.51 7.90
N ASN A 771 -1.85 -5.04 6.98
CA ASN A 771 -0.39 -5.20 7.13
C ASN A 771 0.43 -4.06 6.50
N VAL A 772 -0.24 -3.05 5.94
CA VAL A 772 0.39 -1.95 5.22
C VAL A 772 0.58 -0.76 6.13
N VAL A 773 1.81 -0.26 6.27
CA VAL A 773 2.12 0.94 7.05
C VAL A 773 2.67 2.01 6.10
N LEU A 774 1.93 3.09 5.94
CA LEU A 774 2.28 4.20 5.05
C LEU A 774 2.37 5.53 5.79
N PRO A 775 3.39 6.35 5.50
CA PRO A 775 3.36 7.74 5.89
C PRO A 775 2.39 8.51 4.98
N PHE A 776 1.54 9.33 5.57
CA PHE A 776 0.53 10.08 4.83
C PHE A 776 0.50 11.55 5.23
N SER A 777 0.00 12.37 4.31
CA SER A 777 -0.34 13.77 4.52
C SER A 777 -1.72 14.04 3.91
N ASN A 778 -2.61 14.64 4.66
CA ASN A 778 -3.96 15.01 4.20
C ASN A 778 -4.24 16.51 4.46
N PRO A 779 -3.60 17.43 3.72
CA PRO A 779 -3.80 18.84 3.87
C PRO A 779 -5.12 19.27 3.21
N ILE A 780 -6.06 19.74 4.01
CA ILE A 780 -7.30 20.34 3.51
C ILE A 780 -7.06 21.85 3.33
N PRO A 781 -7.28 22.41 2.13
CA PRO A 781 -7.01 23.81 1.86
C PRO A 781 -7.88 24.74 2.72
N LYS A 782 -7.28 25.68 3.44
CA LYS A 782 -7.97 26.59 4.39
C LYS A 782 -9.00 27.50 3.74
N ASN A 783 -8.88 27.76 2.45
CA ASN A 783 -9.79 28.63 1.69
C ASN A 783 -11.08 27.93 1.22
N THR A 784 -11.30 26.66 1.59
CA THR A 784 -12.47 25.89 1.20
C THR A 784 -13.60 26.00 2.24
N GLN A 785 -14.85 25.82 1.78
CA GLN A 785 -15.99 25.71 2.70
C GLN A 785 -15.89 24.47 3.57
N LEU A 786 -15.45 23.37 3.01
CA LEU A 786 -15.18 22.13 3.74
C LEU A 786 -14.24 22.36 4.92
N TYR A 787 -13.14 23.08 4.73
CA TYR A 787 -12.26 23.42 5.86
C TYR A 787 -12.99 24.21 6.94
N LYS A 788 -13.79 25.22 6.56
CA LYS A 788 -14.50 26.11 7.50
C LYS A 788 -15.53 25.38 8.37
N ILE A 789 -16.23 24.39 7.82
CA ILE A 789 -17.21 23.58 8.56
C ILE A 789 -16.57 22.47 9.39
N MET A 790 -15.31 22.10 9.09
CA MET A 790 -14.58 21.05 9.79
C MET A 790 -13.60 21.59 10.85
N THR A 791 -13.14 22.85 10.72
CA THR A 791 -12.17 23.42 11.68
C THR A 791 -12.78 23.58 13.08
N THR A 792 -11.94 23.35 14.10
CA THR A 792 -12.28 23.57 15.51
C THR A 792 -11.58 24.81 16.09
N ARG A 793 -10.79 25.51 15.27
CA ARG A 793 -10.04 26.70 15.70
C ARG A 793 -10.99 27.90 15.87
N LEU A 794 -11.06 28.45 17.05
CA LEU A 794 -11.97 29.57 17.41
C LEU A 794 -11.89 30.76 16.44
N ASN A 795 -10.71 31.09 15.93
CA ASN A 795 -10.50 32.21 15.01
C ASN A 795 -10.89 31.90 13.54
N GLU A 796 -11.22 30.64 13.23
CA GLU A 796 -11.50 30.18 11.89
C GLU A 796 -12.92 29.58 11.75
N VAL A 797 -13.64 29.44 12.88
CA VAL A 797 -15.04 28.98 12.90
C VAL A 797 -15.93 30.11 12.41
N VAL A 798 -16.66 29.83 11.34
CA VAL A 798 -17.71 30.76 10.85
C VAL A 798 -18.99 30.41 11.60
N GLU A 799 -19.60 31.41 12.27
CA GLU A 799 -20.99 31.30 12.73
C GLU A 799 -21.88 31.11 11.50
N LEU A 800 -22.46 29.93 11.37
CA LEU A 800 -23.37 29.54 10.29
C LEU A 800 -24.81 29.95 10.62
#